data_737bf011363b2c071263f836a5d4ed73
#
_entry.id   737bf011363b2c071263f836a5d4ed73
#
_cell.length_a   1.000
_cell.length_b   1.000
_cell.length_c   1.000
_cell.angle_alpha   90.00
_cell.angle_beta   90.00
_cell.angle_gamma   90.00
#
_symmetry.space_group_name_H-M   'P 1'
#
loop_
_entity.id
_entity.type
_entity.pdbx_description
1 polymer ?
#
loop_
_entity_poly.entity_id
_entity_poly.type
_entity_poly.pdbx_seq_one_letter_code
_entity_poly.pdbx_strand_id
1 'polypeptide(L)'
;NMKKNSSIYFPYLFACSLMAGLLYVLNSVSVMVVDSGMKGGDIMYMLVRICFFICIFFVFIILFYINSFIMKRRKREFGLFCILGMEKKHLAFVLFWEVFRSMLISLLAGIAGGILFSQLMFLLLLKFVGLPGKLVFRIPFQSVGETILIYLICFFFVLIYDIISVSRANPTELLRSSKEGEREPKTRWLAAAAGAAALGAGYVKALTTYTASDALLAFFPAVVLVIIGTYCLFQAGSIALLKALRKNKAFYYKPENFVSVSGMIYRMKQNAAGLASICILSTAVLVTLSSCLSLYAGEEDMLRNQFPREINIYSQIPELTENADSRTEEQGTVTSGLPAAVHEAIDTLSASTGCETENSMEFYQLSLAASYENNSFTTALGNKGSSSMLYIMELADYNRLYGKSYELEAGEALFFTTGTPVEGEADICGEKYRIRERIDKFDITQLLGFATPVDLSVFVVPGLEDMVRLAKAGNALIPDKRFPSYIYYHTFFDIDGSKEAVAAFEDRAAGEIPGITRIYVRSQVRAEFYELYGSILFVGIFFIILFLTATVLIIYYKQITEGYDDRERFGIMEKVGMSAKEVKRTITRQVLMVFFLPLGMAVIHIAVAFPQLCKMMTVFSMTNAGLFAVFTILSVLLFGLAYLLVYRLTARTYFKIVQS
;
A
#
# COMPACT_ATOMS: atom_id res chain seq x y z
N ASN A 1 5.33 33.92 25.77
CA ASN A 1 4.06 33.28 25.37
C ASN A 1 4.10 31.77 25.32
N MET A 2 5.16 31.14 24.78
CA MET A 2 5.25 29.67 24.69
C MET A 2 5.17 28.95 26.04
N LYS A 3 5.79 29.49 27.13
CA LYS A 3 5.71 28.93 28.49
C LYS A 3 4.29 29.05 29.08
N LYS A 4 3.60 30.17 28.82
CA LYS A 4 2.25 30.43 29.36
C LYS A 4 1.17 29.57 28.68
N ASN A 5 1.39 29.17 27.41
CA ASN A 5 0.50 28.32 26.61
C ASN A 5 1.10 26.93 26.34
N SER A 6 1.83 26.37 27.31
CA SER A 6 2.57 25.10 27.15
C SER A 6 1.69 23.93 26.71
N SER A 7 0.43 23.87 27.14
CA SER A 7 -0.51 22.81 26.76
C SER A 7 -0.81 22.73 25.24
N ILE A 8 -0.55 23.84 24.52
CA ILE A 8 -0.77 23.90 23.06
C ILE A 8 0.55 23.78 22.31
N TYR A 9 1.60 24.47 22.81
CA TYR A 9 2.89 24.50 22.15
C TYR A 9 3.73 23.24 22.34
N PHE A 10 3.61 22.54 23.47
CA PHE A 10 4.38 21.31 23.71
C PHE A 10 4.02 20.20 22.71
N PRO A 11 2.74 19.84 22.46
CA PRO A 11 2.40 18.86 21.45
C PRO A 11 2.78 19.29 20.02
N TYR A 12 2.72 20.61 19.73
CA TYR A 12 3.17 21.16 18.45
C TYR A 12 4.67 20.95 18.24
N LEU A 13 5.49 21.39 19.18
CA LEU A 13 6.93 21.24 19.10
C LEU A 13 7.34 19.77 19.06
N PHE A 14 6.68 18.92 19.86
CA PHE A 14 6.93 17.47 19.85
C PHE A 14 6.62 16.87 18.48
N ALA A 15 5.48 17.22 17.89
CA ALA A 15 5.11 16.74 16.56
C ALA A 15 6.07 17.22 15.46
N CYS A 16 6.41 18.51 15.48
CA CYS A 16 7.40 19.06 14.56
C CYS A 16 8.77 18.38 14.74
N SER A 17 9.22 18.15 15.98
CA SER A 17 10.48 17.43 16.24
C SER A 17 10.43 15.99 15.73
N LEU A 18 9.32 15.29 15.91
CA LEU A 18 9.14 13.93 15.41
C LEU A 18 9.19 13.89 13.88
N MET A 19 8.55 14.85 13.20
CA MET A 19 8.59 14.95 11.73
C MET A 19 10.01 15.23 11.21
N ALA A 20 10.77 16.12 11.87
CA ALA A 20 12.17 16.35 11.53
C ALA A 20 13.04 15.10 11.77
N GLY A 21 12.79 14.40 12.87
CA GLY A 21 13.48 13.14 13.20
C GLY A 21 13.20 12.03 12.18
N LEU A 22 11.93 11.87 11.75
CA LEU A 22 11.55 10.91 10.71
C LEU A 22 12.26 11.17 9.39
N LEU A 23 12.27 12.43 8.93
CA LEU A 23 12.98 12.80 7.70
C LEU A 23 14.48 12.52 7.82
N TYR A 24 15.10 12.89 8.94
CA TYR A 24 16.51 12.62 9.17
C TYR A 24 16.82 11.13 9.16
N VAL A 25 16.03 10.31 9.88
CA VAL A 25 16.24 8.86 9.98
C VAL A 25 16.15 8.19 8.61
N LEU A 26 15.12 8.49 7.82
CA LEU A 26 14.97 7.94 6.47
C LEU A 26 16.14 8.31 5.56
N ASN A 27 16.54 9.58 5.59
CA ASN A 27 17.68 10.04 4.79
C ASN A 27 18.99 9.41 5.26
N SER A 28 19.22 9.35 6.57
CA SER A 28 20.41 8.72 7.16
C SER A 28 20.51 7.24 6.81
N VAL A 29 19.39 6.50 6.92
CA VAL A 29 19.35 5.08 6.55
C VAL A 29 19.62 4.89 5.06
N SER A 30 19.09 5.73 4.17
CA SER A 30 19.38 5.62 2.73
C SER A 30 20.88 5.78 2.42
N VAL A 31 21.56 6.71 3.09
CA VAL A 31 23.03 6.91 2.94
C VAL A 31 23.80 5.72 3.53
N MET A 32 23.39 5.21 4.69
CA MET A 32 24.04 4.05 5.33
C MET A 32 23.94 2.78 4.47
N VAL A 33 22.82 2.58 3.76
CA VAL A 33 22.64 1.46 2.83
C VAL A 33 23.66 1.52 1.72
N VAL A 34 23.85 2.69 1.08
CA VAL A 34 24.84 2.88 0.01
C VAL A 34 26.26 2.66 0.54
N ASP A 35 26.59 3.27 1.69
CA ASP A 35 27.92 3.19 2.29
C ASP A 35 28.29 1.77 2.75
N SER A 36 27.31 0.90 2.96
CA SER A 36 27.54 -0.49 3.40
C SER A 36 28.06 -1.40 2.29
N GLY A 37 27.84 -1.04 1.01
CA GLY A 37 28.25 -1.82 -0.16
C GLY A 37 27.63 -3.23 -0.22
N MET A 38 26.47 -3.44 0.40
CA MET A 38 25.80 -4.74 0.45
C MET A 38 25.26 -5.14 -0.92
N LYS A 39 25.30 -6.43 -1.23
CA LYS A 39 24.59 -6.99 -2.39
C LYS A 39 23.09 -6.71 -2.20
N GLY A 40 22.39 -6.27 -3.25
CA GLY A 40 20.96 -5.90 -3.14
C GLY A 40 20.69 -4.51 -2.55
N GLY A 41 21.68 -3.81 -2.05
CA GLY A 41 21.56 -2.46 -1.48
C GLY A 41 20.90 -1.44 -2.41
N ASP A 42 20.95 -1.64 -3.73
CA ASP A 42 20.36 -0.73 -4.72
C ASP A 42 18.82 -0.72 -4.64
N ILE A 43 18.18 -1.88 -4.51
CA ILE A 43 16.71 -1.99 -4.37
C ILE A 43 16.28 -1.35 -3.04
N MET A 44 17.00 -1.68 -1.97
CA MET A 44 16.77 -1.14 -0.63
C MET A 44 16.91 0.38 -0.59
N TYR A 45 17.99 0.91 -1.18
CA TYR A 45 18.21 2.35 -1.34
C TYR A 45 17.08 3.01 -2.09
N MET A 46 16.69 2.45 -3.25
CA MET A 46 15.60 2.98 -4.07
C MET A 46 14.29 3.06 -3.30
N LEU A 47 13.90 2.00 -2.59
CA LEU A 47 12.67 1.97 -1.79
C LEU A 47 12.69 2.99 -0.65
N VAL A 48 13.77 3.06 0.13
CA VAL A 48 13.92 4.02 1.23
C VAL A 48 13.93 5.45 0.68
N ARG A 49 14.57 5.69 -0.47
CA ARG A 49 14.63 7.02 -1.09
C ARG A 49 13.29 7.49 -1.64
N ILE A 50 12.52 6.60 -2.26
CA ILE A 50 11.13 6.89 -2.68
C ILE A 50 10.27 7.23 -1.45
N CYS A 51 10.38 6.44 -0.38
CA CYS A 51 9.70 6.71 0.88
C CYS A 51 10.07 8.08 1.44
N PHE A 52 11.34 8.45 1.42
CA PHE A 52 11.81 9.75 1.88
C PHE A 52 11.13 10.91 1.12
N PHE A 53 11.05 10.85 -0.21
CA PHE A 53 10.38 11.88 -1.00
C PHE A 53 8.88 11.97 -0.71
N ILE A 54 8.21 10.83 -0.56
CA ILE A 54 6.80 10.80 -0.19
C ILE A 54 6.61 11.37 1.22
N CYS A 55 7.48 11.03 2.16
CA CYS A 55 7.43 11.57 3.52
C CYS A 55 7.63 13.09 3.55
N ILE A 56 8.46 13.68 2.71
CA ILE A 56 8.60 15.15 2.61
C ILE A 56 7.24 15.79 2.34
N PHE A 57 6.50 15.26 1.36
CA PHE A 57 5.17 15.76 1.00
C PHE A 57 4.17 15.66 2.17
N PHE A 58 4.12 14.54 2.84
CA PHE A 58 3.23 14.35 4.01
C PHE A 58 3.65 15.20 5.21
N VAL A 59 4.95 15.31 5.49
CA VAL A 59 5.47 16.18 6.56
C VAL A 59 5.08 17.62 6.31
N PHE A 60 5.21 18.10 5.06
CA PHE A 60 4.75 19.46 4.69
C PHE A 60 3.25 19.66 5.00
N ILE A 61 2.40 18.73 4.58
CA ILE A 61 0.95 18.80 4.84
C ILE A 61 0.65 18.81 6.34
N ILE A 62 1.31 17.95 7.11
CA ILE A 62 1.08 17.82 8.56
C ILE A 62 1.54 19.08 9.28
N LEU A 63 2.72 19.61 8.97
CA LEU A 63 3.23 20.86 9.54
C LEU A 63 2.28 22.03 9.26
N PHE A 64 1.81 22.13 8.03
CA PHE A 64 0.87 23.15 7.61
C PHE A 64 -0.47 23.04 8.34
N TYR A 65 -0.99 21.83 8.46
CA TYR A 65 -2.24 21.57 9.18
C TYR A 65 -2.15 21.96 10.66
N ILE A 66 -1.09 21.50 11.35
CA ILE A 66 -0.90 21.78 12.79
C ILE A 66 -0.71 23.27 13.02
N ASN A 67 0.10 23.93 12.19
CA ASN A 67 0.32 25.37 12.26
C ASN A 67 -0.97 26.17 12.04
N SER A 68 -1.75 25.79 11.03
CA SER A 68 -3.05 26.42 10.76
C SER A 68 -3.99 26.36 11.96
N PHE A 69 -3.93 25.26 12.72
CA PHE A 69 -4.71 25.11 13.95
C PHE A 69 -4.27 26.11 15.05
N ILE A 70 -2.97 26.23 15.28
CA ILE A 70 -2.41 27.19 16.25
C ILE A 70 -2.77 28.62 15.85
N MET A 71 -2.61 28.96 14.58
CA MET A 71 -2.95 30.26 14.03
C MET A 71 -4.44 30.61 14.22
N LYS A 72 -5.35 29.65 13.97
CA LYS A 72 -6.77 29.84 14.18
C LYS A 72 -7.12 30.25 15.61
N ARG A 73 -6.43 29.66 16.59
CA ARG A 73 -6.63 29.99 18.01
C ARG A 73 -6.04 31.38 18.38
N ARG A 74 -4.88 31.69 17.82
CA ARG A 74 -4.19 32.98 18.10
C ARG A 74 -4.77 34.18 17.39
N LYS A 75 -5.62 33.96 16.39
CA LYS A 75 -6.28 35.07 15.69
C LYS A 75 -6.99 36.05 16.65
N ARG A 76 -7.53 35.56 17.76
CA ARG A 76 -8.15 36.41 18.80
C ARG A 76 -7.11 37.31 19.50
N GLU A 77 -5.94 36.77 19.85
CA GLU A 77 -4.83 37.53 20.46
C GLU A 77 -4.34 38.63 19.49
N PHE A 78 -4.19 38.26 18.20
CA PHE A 78 -3.77 39.18 17.16
C PHE A 78 -4.79 40.31 16.89
N GLY A 79 -6.08 39.98 16.93
CA GLY A 79 -7.16 40.97 16.86
C GLY A 79 -7.08 41.99 18.00
N LEU A 80 -6.81 41.51 19.23
CA LEU A 80 -6.63 42.37 20.40
C LEU A 80 -5.40 43.29 20.24
N PHE A 81 -4.26 42.76 19.78
CA PHE A 81 -3.06 43.59 19.55
C PHE A 81 -3.27 44.67 18.51
N CYS A 82 -4.01 44.36 17.43
CA CYS A 82 -4.37 45.37 16.42
C CYS A 82 -5.26 46.46 16.99
N ILE A 83 -6.23 46.16 17.88
CA ILE A 83 -7.10 47.17 18.52
C ILE A 83 -6.30 48.03 19.48
N LEU A 84 -5.31 47.47 20.17
CA LEU A 84 -4.39 48.20 21.04
C LEU A 84 -3.36 49.04 20.26
N GLY A 85 -3.47 49.15 18.93
CA GLY A 85 -2.66 50.01 18.09
C GLY A 85 -1.40 49.38 17.49
N MET A 86 -1.24 48.06 17.56
CA MET A 86 -0.11 47.40 16.92
C MET A 86 -0.32 47.31 15.40
N GLU A 87 0.61 47.83 14.63
CA GLU A 87 0.60 47.73 13.17
C GLU A 87 0.82 46.26 12.69
N LYS A 88 0.23 45.94 11.54
CA LYS A 88 0.37 44.58 10.93
C LYS A 88 1.82 44.17 10.68
N LYS A 89 2.72 45.16 10.44
CA LYS A 89 4.17 44.91 10.26
C LYS A 89 4.84 44.39 11.53
N HIS A 90 4.52 44.97 12.67
CA HIS A 90 5.04 44.53 13.97
C HIS A 90 4.52 43.16 14.34
N LEU A 91 3.27 42.86 13.99
CA LEU A 91 2.67 41.56 14.20
C LEU A 91 3.33 40.46 13.31
N ALA A 92 3.64 40.79 12.05
CA ALA A 92 4.41 39.89 11.17
C ALA A 92 5.82 39.59 11.72
N PHE A 93 6.48 40.60 12.33
CA PHE A 93 7.78 40.40 12.97
C PHE A 93 7.71 39.49 14.21
N VAL A 94 6.67 39.62 15.02
CA VAL A 94 6.41 38.72 16.17
C VAL A 94 6.18 37.29 15.67
N LEU A 95 5.38 37.12 14.61
CA LEU A 95 5.14 35.82 13.98
C LEU A 95 6.43 35.20 13.44
N PHE A 96 7.26 35.97 12.75
CA PHE A 96 8.56 35.51 12.25
C PHE A 96 9.41 34.91 13.38
N TRP A 97 9.59 35.65 14.49
CA TRP A 97 10.41 35.14 15.61
C TRP A 97 9.80 33.91 16.28
N GLU A 98 8.50 33.78 16.31
CA GLU A 98 7.83 32.67 16.91
C GLU A 98 7.95 31.40 16.04
N VAL A 99 7.68 31.51 14.74
CA VAL A 99 7.87 30.44 13.77
C VAL A 99 9.32 30.01 13.71
N PHE A 100 10.25 30.98 13.68
CA PHE A 100 11.70 30.70 13.69
C PHE A 100 12.16 29.93 14.93
N ARG A 101 11.72 30.36 16.13
CA ARG A 101 12.06 29.62 17.37
C ARG A 101 11.46 28.22 17.38
N SER A 102 10.22 28.08 16.94
CA SER A 102 9.56 26.78 16.85
C SER A 102 10.30 25.85 15.89
N MET A 103 10.69 26.35 14.74
CA MET A 103 11.51 25.64 13.76
C MET A 103 12.85 25.21 14.37
N LEU A 104 13.56 26.14 15.00
CA LEU A 104 14.90 25.85 15.56
C LEU A 104 14.83 24.77 16.65
N ILE A 105 13.90 24.89 17.60
CA ILE A 105 13.70 23.92 18.67
C ILE A 105 13.34 22.55 18.09
N SER A 106 12.40 22.52 17.15
CA SER A 106 11.94 21.28 16.53
C SER A 106 13.03 20.60 15.72
N LEU A 107 13.81 21.38 14.99
CA LEU A 107 14.90 20.86 14.16
C LEU A 107 16.04 20.29 15.03
N LEU A 108 16.46 21.03 16.07
CA LEU A 108 17.51 20.55 16.98
C LEU A 108 17.06 19.29 17.73
N ALA A 109 15.87 19.28 18.29
CA ALA A 109 15.34 18.11 18.99
C ALA A 109 15.11 16.92 18.05
N GLY A 110 14.61 17.19 16.84
CA GLY A 110 14.34 16.16 15.83
C GLY A 110 15.62 15.53 15.30
N ILE A 111 16.63 16.33 14.95
CA ILE A 111 17.93 15.79 14.49
C ILE A 111 18.65 15.06 15.61
N ALA A 112 18.67 15.59 16.84
CA ALA A 112 19.30 14.91 17.97
C ALA A 112 18.64 13.55 18.26
N GLY A 113 17.30 13.52 18.31
CA GLY A 113 16.54 12.26 18.42
C GLY A 113 16.77 11.35 17.22
N GLY A 114 16.75 11.90 16.00
CA GLY A 114 16.98 11.18 14.76
C GLY A 114 18.37 10.51 14.70
N ILE A 115 19.43 11.18 15.16
CA ILE A 115 20.78 10.60 15.25
C ILE A 115 20.80 9.38 16.18
N LEU A 116 20.14 9.47 17.33
CA LEU A 116 20.05 8.34 18.27
C LEU A 116 19.26 7.16 17.68
N PHE A 117 18.16 7.43 17.01
CA PHE A 117 17.29 6.39 16.45
C PHE A 117 17.74 5.88 15.08
N SER A 118 18.52 6.61 14.30
CA SER A 118 18.92 6.20 12.95
C SER A 118 19.70 4.89 12.95
N GLN A 119 20.59 4.69 13.91
CA GLN A 119 21.36 3.46 14.06
C GLN A 119 20.47 2.27 14.43
N LEU A 120 19.52 2.49 15.34
CA LEU A 120 18.55 1.45 15.71
C LEU A 120 17.68 1.07 14.51
N MET A 121 17.23 2.07 13.73
CA MET A 121 16.42 1.83 12.53
C MET A 121 17.20 1.13 11.42
N PHE A 122 18.48 1.46 11.26
CA PHE A 122 19.34 0.75 10.32
C PHE A 122 19.55 -0.72 10.72
N LEU A 123 19.81 -0.99 12.01
CA LEU A 123 19.88 -2.37 12.51
C LEU A 123 18.55 -3.13 12.35
N LEU A 124 17.43 -2.43 12.56
CA LEU A 124 16.11 -3.01 12.34
C LEU A 124 15.88 -3.38 10.87
N LEU A 125 16.31 -2.51 9.94
CA LEU A 125 16.29 -2.79 8.52
C LEU A 125 17.13 -4.03 8.19
N LEU A 126 18.38 -4.08 8.65
CA LEU A 126 19.25 -5.25 8.44
C LEU A 126 18.65 -6.54 8.99
N LYS A 127 18.00 -6.47 10.15
CA LYS A 127 17.30 -7.61 10.75
C LYS A 127 16.11 -8.09 9.90
N PHE A 128 15.32 -7.17 9.35
CA PHE A 128 14.19 -7.53 8.48
C PHE A 128 14.67 -8.15 7.15
N VAL A 129 15.80 -7.70 6.67
CA VAL A 129 16.42 -8.18 5.44
C VAL A 129 17.22 -9.50 5.66
N GLY A 130 17.36 -9.95 6.92
CA GLY A 130 18.11 -11.17 7.23
C GLY A 130 19.64 -11.03 7.17
N LEU A 131 20.16 -9.79 7.09
CA LEU A 131 21.58 -9.54 7.00
C LEU A 131 22.24 -9.37 8.38
N PRO A 132 23.50 -9.84 8.57
CA PRO A 132 24.22 -9.67 9.82
C PRO A 132 24.54 -8.19 10.04
N GLY A 133 23.95 -7.57 11.06
CA GLY A 133 24.17 -6.19 11.43
C GLY A 133 25.33 -6.00 12.40
N LYS A 134 26.25 -5.07 12.10
CA LYS A 134 27.20 -4.55 13.09
C LYS A 134 26.82 -3.12 13.45
N LEU A 135 26.83 -2.84 14.75
CA LEU A 135 26.58 -1.49 15.25
C LEU A 135 27.83 -0.63 14.98
N VAL A 136 27.79 0.16 13.90
CA VAL A 136 28.81 1.17 13.60
C VAL A 136 28.16 2.54 13.73
N PHE A 137 28.46 3.25 14.81
CA PHE A 137 27.90 4.58 15.02
C PHE A 137 28.49 5.56 14.01
N ARG A 138 27.69 5.98 13.05
CA ARG A 138 28.07 6.92 12.00
C ARG A 138 27.03 8.01 11.84
N ILE A 139 27.43 9.25 11.73
CA ILE A 139 26.55 10.39 11.50
C ILE A 139 26.76 10.86 10.05
N PRO A 140 25.82 10.61 9.13
CA PRO A 140 25.89 11.12 7.77
C PRO A 140 25.62 12.64 7.78
N PHE A 141 26.67 13.48 7.69
CA PHE A 141 26.53 14.94 7.69
C PHE A 141 25.70 15.45 6.51
N GLN A 142 25.74 14.75 5.37
CA GLN A 142 24.88 15.04 4.22
C GLN A 142 23.40 14.99 4.61
N SER A 143 22.99 13.95 5.33
CA SER A 143 21.59 13.80 5.78
C SER A 143 21.15 14.89 6.74
N VAL A 144 22.08 15.41 7.58
CA VAL A 144 21.81 16.58 8.42
C VAL A 144 21.51 17.80 7.56
N GLY A 145 22.38 18.09 6.57
CA GLY A 145 22.23 19.25 5.68
C GLY A 145 20.95 19.21 4.86
N GLU A 146 20.64 18.07 4.25
CA GLU A 146 19.41 17.88 3.47
C GLU A 146 18.15 18.05 4.34
N THR A 147 18.12 17.48 5.54
CA THR A 147 17.00 17.61 6.48
C THR A 147 16.79 19.07 6.91
N ILE A 148 17.89 19.81 7.22
CA ILE A 148 17.82 21.24 7.55
C ILE A 148 17.24 22.01 6.37
N LEU A 149 17.72 21.80 5.16
CA LEU A 149 17.26 22.51 3.97
C LEU A 149 15.75 22.29 3.72
N ILE A 150 15.31 21.03 3.72
CA ILE A 150 13.90 20.67 3.51
C ILE A 150 13.03 21.32 4.59
N TYR A 151 13.46 21.25 5.84
CA TYR A 151 12.71 21.79 6.95
C TYR A 151 12.61 23.31 6.92
N LEU A 152 13.68 24.00 6.51
CA LEU A 152 13.67 25.45 6.25
C LEU A 152 12.65 25.82 5.17
N ILE A 153 12.61 25.06 4.06
CA ILE A 153 11.64 25.28 2.98
C ILE A 153 10.20 25.10 3.50
N CYS A 154 9.94 24.05 4.25
CA CYS A 154 8.61 23.80 4.83
C CYS A 154 8.17 24.96 5.73
N PHE A 155 9.03 25.40 6.65
CA PHE A 155 8.71 26.49 7.58
C PHE A 155 8.64 27.86 6.90
N PHE A 156 9.36 28.07 5.82
CA PHE A 156 9.24 29.28 4.99
C PHE A 156 7.82 29.39 4.41
N PHE A 157 7.27 28.33 3.85
CA PHE A 157 5.90 28.35 3.34
C PHE A 157 4.86 28.50 4.46
N VAL A 158 5.10 27.87 5.62
CA VAL A 158 4.25 28.06 6.80
C VAL A 158 4.24 29.54 7.23
N LEU A 159 5.40 30.18 7.29
CA LEU A 159 5.53 31.60 7.65
C LEU A 159 4.80 32.52 6.65
N ILE A 160 4.95 32.27 5.35
CA ILE A 160 4.22 33.03 4.31
C ILE A 160 2.72 32.93 4.53
N TYR A 161 2.22 31.71 4.76
CA TYR A 161 0.79 31.50 5.02
C TYR A 161 0.30 32.28 6.25
N ASP A 162 1.08 32.25 7.33
CA ASP A 162 0.74 32.96 8.57
C ASP A 162 0.68 34.47 8.38
N ILE A 163 1.67 35.04 7.69
CA ILE A 163 1.70 36.46 7.37
C ILE A 163 0.50 36.85 6.50
N ILE A 164 0.19 36.08 5.46
CA ILE A 164 -0.97 36.32 4.59
C ILE A 164 -2.27 36.22 5.39
N SER A 165 -2.41 35.23 6.25
CA SER A 165 -3.59 34.99 7.06
C SER A 165 -3.88 36.14 8.03
N VAL A 166 -2.84 36.74 8.61
CA VAL A 166 -2.95 37.88 9.52
C VAL A 166 -3.17 39.19 8.75
N SER A 167 -2.48 39.38 7.64
CA SER A 167 -2.61 40.57 6.80
C SER A 167 -4.04 40.78 6.25
N ARG A 168 -4.71 39.65 5.91
CA ARG A 168 -6.09 39.67 5.37
C ARG A 168 -7.18 39.76 6.44
N ALA A 169 -6.84 39.57 7.71
CA ALA A 169 -7.81 39.52 8.78
C ALA A 169 -8.25 40.95 9.19
N ASN A 170 -9.56 41.18 9.31
CA ASN A 170 -10.13 42.40 9.87
C ASN A 170 -10.19 42.31 11.40
N PRO A 171 -9.56 43.25 12.16
CA PRO A 171 -9.49 43.15 13.62
C PRO A 171 -10.87 43.10 14.31
N THR A 172 -11.85 43.85 13.79
CA THR A 172 -13.22 43.86 14.31
C THR A 172 -13.95 42.53 14.10
N GLU A 173 -13.72 41.85 12.96
CA GLU A 173 -14.32 40.60 12.61
C GLU A 173 -13.74 39.43 13.45
N LEU A 174 -12.46 39.52 13.80
CA LEU A 174 -11.77 38.56 14.66
C LEU A 174 -12.33 38.50 16.09
N LEU A 175 -12.76 39.64 16.64
CA LEU A 175 -13.39 39.71 17.97
C LEU A 175 -14.88 39.38 17.94
N ARG A 176 -15.57 39.73 16.85
CA ARG A 176 -17.03 39.57 16.71
C ARG A 176 -17.41 38.11 16.44
N SER A 177 -16.54 37.36 15.76
CA SER A 177 -16.78 35.96 15.40
C SER A 177 -17.02 35.03 16.61
N SER A 178 -16.66 35.45 17.84
CA SER A 178 -16.91 34.69 19.06
C SER A 178 -18.29 34.92 19.69
N LYS A 179 -18.97 35.99 19.33
CA LYS A 179 -20.27 36.41 19.93
C LYS A 179 -21.46 36.19 18.99
N GLU A 180 -21.23 35.94 17.69
CA GLU A 180 -22.32 35.62 16.77
C GLU A 180 -22.76 34.18 17.02
N GLY A 181 -24.04 33.99 17.42
CA GLY A 181 -24.65 32.66 17.55
C GLY A 181 -24.50 31.87 16.26
N GLU A 182 -24.12 30.60 16.40
CA GLU A 182 -23.93 29.73 15.25
C GLU A 182 -25.26 29.52 14.50
N ARG A 183 -25.29 29.89 13.23
CA ARG A 183 -26.44 29.61 12.35
C ARG A 183 -26.50 28.12 12.08
N GLU A 184 -27.72 27.57 12.18
CA GLU A 184 -27.96 26.16 11.85
C GLU A 184 -27.47 25.83 10.42
N PRO A 185 -26.67 24.76 10.23
CA PRO A 185 -26.14 24.44 8.92
C PRO A 185 -27.26 24.08 7.96
N LYS A 186 -27.23 24.68 6.76
CA LYS A 186 -28.12 24.26 5.67
C LYS A 186 -27.75 22.86 5.20
N THR A 187 -28.73 22.01 5.00
CA THR A 187 -28.50 20.66 4.45
C THR A 187 -28.16 20.79 2.97
N ARG A 188 -26.96 20.38 2.59
CA ARG A 188 -26.53 20.33 1.19
C ARG A 188 -26.79 18.94 0.62
N TRP A 189 -28.05 18.64 0.30
CA TRP A 189 -28.47 17.33 -0.21
C TRP A 189 -27.71 16.89 -1.48
N LEU A 190 -27.46 17.83 -2.39
CA LEU A 190 -26.67 17.55 -3.60
C LEU A 190 -25.24 17.11 -3.27
N ALA A 191 -24.58 17.76 -2.28
CA ALA A 191 -23.25 17.38 -1.87
C ALA A 191 -23.24 16.02 -1.12
N ALA A 192 -24.30 15.73 -0.35
CA ALA A 192 -24.44 14.42 0.30
C ALA A 192 -24.69 13.31 -0.73
N ALA A 193 -25.55 13.55 -1.72
CA ALA A 193 -25.82 12.61 -2.81
C ALA A 193 -24.56 12.39 -3.69
N ALA A 194 -23.87 13.47 -4.06
CA ALA A 194 -22.61 13.38 -4.80
C ALA A 194 -21.53 12.61 -4.02
N GLY A 195 -21.44 12.83 -2.71
CA GLY A 195 -20.54 12.09 -1.84
C GLY A 195 -20.87 10.60 -1.76
N ALA A 196 -22.17 10.26 -1.65
CA ALA A 196 -22.63 8.86 -1.66
C ALA A 196 -22.38 8.20 -3.03
N ALA A 197 -22.61 8.92 -4.13
CA ALA A 197 -22.34 8.44 -5.48
C ALA A 197 -20.83 8.22 -5.71
N ALA A 198 -19.97 9.17 -5.28
CA ALA A 198 -18.52 9.03 -5.38
C ALA A 198 -18.00 7.84 -4.56
N LEU A 199 -18.47 7.69 -3.31
CA LEU A 199 -18.09 6.56 -2.47
C LEU A 199 -18.59 5.23 -3.06
N GLY A 200 -19.85 5.19 -3.52
CA GLY A 200 -20.44 4.02 -4.18
C GLY A 200 -19.68 3.64 -5.45
N ALA A 201 -19.33 4.63 -6.30
CA ALA A 201 -18.54 4.39 -7.49
C ALA A 201 -17.13 3.85 -7.16
N GLY A 202 -16.47 4.41 -6.11
CA GLY A 202 -15.19 3.90 -5.63
C GLY A 202 -15.28 2.45 -5.14
N TYR A 203 -16.34 2.12 -4.40
CA TYR A 203 -16.57 0.76 -3.91
C TYR A 203 -16.91 -0.21 -5.04
N VAL A 204 -17.81 0.16 -5.95
CA VAL A 204 -18.12 -0.65 -7.14
C VAL A 204 -16.85 -0.91 -7.93
N LYS A 205 -16.04 0.13 -8.18
CA LYS A 205 -14.76 -0.03 -8.90
C LYS A 205 -13.82 -0.99 -8.19
N ALA A 206 -13.73 -0.94 -6.86
CA ALA A 206 -12.91 -1.87 -6.08
C ALA A 206 -13.42 -3.32 -6.12
N LEU A 207 -14.74 -3.52 -6.11
CA LEU A 207 -15.35 -4.85 -6.11
C LEU A 207 -15.46 -5.49 -7.50
N THR A 208 -15.52 -4.68 -8.56
CA THR A 208 -15.67 -5.15 -9.94
C THR A 208 -14.35 -5.35 -10.69
N THR A 209 -13.21 -5.25 -10.01
CA THR A 209 -11.93 -5.64 -10.58
C THR A 209 -11.84 -7.16 -10.65
N TYR A 210 -11.52 -7.70 -11.82
CA TYR A 210 -11.44 -9.15 -12.02
C TYR A 210 -10.00 -9.64 -12.05
N THR A 211 -9.07 -8.83 -12.47
CA THR A 211 -7.68 -9.19 -12.72
C THR A 211 -6.72 -8.40 -11.82
N ALA A 212 -5.47 -8.87 -11.69
CA ALA A 212 -4.43 -8.18 -10.94
C ALA A 212 -4.06 -6.82 -11.57
N SER A 213 -3.99 -6.76 -12.91
CA SER A 213 -3.74 -5.54 -13.67
C SER A 213 -4.85 -4.52 -13.50
N ASP A 214 -6.12 -4.96 -13.62
CA ASP A 214 -7.27 -4.10 -13.37
C ASP A 214 -7.29 -3.56 -11.94
N ALA A 215 -6.95 -4.42 -10.96
CA ALA A 215 -6.90 -4.01 -9.57
C ALA A 215 -5.86 -2.91 -9.34
N LEU A 216 -4.68 -3.03 -9.97
CA LEU A 216 -3.61 -2.03 -9.87
C LEU A 216 -4.01 -0.70 -10.54
N LEU A 217 -4.55 -0.75 -11.77
CA LEU A 217 -4.99 0.43 -12.51
C LEU A 217 -6.21 1.11 -11.86
N ALA A 218 -7.13 0.31 -11.30
CA ALA A 218 -8.33 0.80 -10.63
C ALA A 218 -8.05 1.38 -9.24
N PHE A 219 -6.94 1.00 -8.59
CA PHE A 219 -6.66 1.34 -7.20
C PHE A 219 -6.62 2.85 -6.95
N PHE A 220 -5.77 3.59 -7.66
CA PHE A 220 -5.65 5.03 -7.45
C PHE A 220 -6.95 5.81 -7.74
N PRO A 221 -7.66 5.59 -8.86
CA PRO A 221 -8.96 6.20 -9.07
C PRO A 221 -9.99 5.83 -8.01
N ALA A 222 -10.05 4.58 -7.54
CA ALA A 222 -10.95 4.15 -6.47
C ALA A 222 -10.61 4.87 -5.15
N VAL A 223 -9.34 4.96 -4.77
CA VAL A 223 -8.88 5.68 -3.57
C VAL A 223 -9.29 7.16 -3.64
N VAL A 224 -9.08 7.85 -4.77
CA VAL A 224 -9.48 9.25 -4.95
C VAL A 224 -10.98 9.43 -4.78
N LEU A 225 -11.80 8.55 -5.39
CA LEU A 225 -13.25 8.58 -5.25
C LEU A 225 -13.70 8.34 -3.80
N VAL A 226 -13.07 7.40 -3.10
CA VAL A 226 -13.35 7.12 -1.68
C VAL A 226 -12.96 8.31 -0.81
N ILE A 227 -11.82 8.96 -1.05
CA ILE A 227 -11.40 10.18 -0.33
C ILE A 227 -12.45 11.28 -0.52
N ILE A 228 -12.79 11.62 -1.77
CA ILE A 228 -13.78 12.67 -2.10
C ILE A 228 -15.13 12.32 -1.47
N GLY A 229 -15.59 11.08 -1.65
CA GLY A 229 -16.85 10.58 -1.09
C GLY A 229 -16.89 10.69 0.43
N THR A 230 -15.82 10.29 1.10
CA THR A 230 -15.67 10.37 2.56
C THR A 230 -15.72 11.82 3.06
N TYR A 231 -15.00 12.75 2.43
CA TYR A 231 -15.06 14.16 2.79
C TYR A 231 -16.47 14.73 2.61
N CYS A 232 -17.13 14.47 1.49
CA CYS A 232 -18.49 14.94 1.22
C CYS A 232 -19.51 14.34 2.19
N LEU A 233 -19.39 13.06 2.53
CA LEU A 233 -20.29 12.38 3.46
C LEU A 233 -20.11 12.89 4.90
N PHE A 234 -18.88 13.11 5.35
CA PHE A 234 -18.67 13.72 6.67
C PHE A 234 -19.17 15.15 6.72
N GLN A 235 -18.99 15.97 5.65
CA GLN A 235 -19.42 17.36 5.64
C GLN A 235 -20.94 17.56 5.44
N ALA A 236 -21.53 16.84 4.52
CA ALA A 236 -22.92 17.04 4.15
C ALA A 236 -23.85 15.88 4.59
N GLY A 237 -23.36 14.64 4.46
CA GLY A 237 -24.13 13.44 4.79
C GLY A 237 -24.39 13.30 6.29
N SER A 238 -23.40 13.62 7.15
CA SER A 238 -23.59 13.59 8.60
C SER A 238 -24.66 14.59 9.07
N ILE A 239 -24.68 15.80 8.51
CA ILE A 239 -25.72 16.80 8.80
C ILE A 239 -27.09 16.34 8.29
N ALA A 240 -27.14 15.75 7.08
CA ALA A 240 -28.35 15.21 6.51
C ALA A 240 -28.94 14.08 7.37
N LEU A 241 -28.09 13.14 7.83
CA LEU A 241 -28.47 12.05 8.71
C LEU A 241 -28.99 12.55 10.06
N LEU A 242 -28.29 13.47 10.71
CA LEU A 242 -28.71 14.04 12.00
C LEU A 242 -30.05 14.78 11.88
N LYS A 243 -30.27 15.51 10.78
CA LYS A 243 -31.56 16.17 10.52
C LYS A 243 -32.67 15.17 10.20
N ALA A 244 -32.37 14.04 9.55
CA ALA A 244 -33.33 12.96 9.36
C ALA A 244 -33.70 12.30 10.70
N LEU A 245 -32.72 12.03 11.57
CA LEU A 245 -32.95 11.52 12.93
C LEU A 245 -33.78 12.51 13.78
N ARG A 246 -33.58 13.82 13.61
CA ARG A 246 -34.39 14.85 14.28
C ARG A 246 -35.86 14.82 13.84
N LYS A 247 -36.17 14.43 12.60
CA LYS A 247 -37.54 14.29 12.11
C LYS A 247 -38.29 13.10 12.74
N ASN A 248 -37.55 12.08 13.21
CA ASN A 248 -38.16 10.95 13.91
C ASN A 248 -38.46 11.35 15.36
N LYS A 249 -39.72 11.77 15.61
CA LYS A 249 -40.16 12.30 16.91
C LYS A 249 -40.02 11.29 18.06
N ALA A 250 -40.26 10.01 17.81
CA ALA A 250 -40.11 8.95 18.83
C ALA A 250 -38.68 8.74 19.31
N PHE A 251 -37.70 8.98 18.43
CA PHE A 251 -36.28 8.91 18.75
C PHE A 251 -35.79 10.24 19.37
N TYR A 252 -36.14 11.38 18.76
CA TYR A 252 -35.58 12.68 19.08
C TYR A 252 -36.04 13.20 20.45
N TYR A 253 -37.31 13.05 20.85
CA TYR A 253 -37.83 13.60 22.11
C TYR A 253 -37.42 12.82 23.36
N LYS A 254 -36.65 11.75 23.25
CA LYS A 254 -36.01 11.18 24.44
C LYS A 254 -34.96 12.19 24.97
N PRO A 255 -34.99 12.57 26.28
CA PRO A 255 -34.14 13.63 26.84
C PRO A 255 -32.65 13.51 26.45
N GLU A 256 -32.13 12.30 26.50
CA GLU A 256 -30.73 12.00 26.16
C GLU A 256 -30.41 12.22 24.67
N ASN A 257 -31.36 11.93 23.77
CA ASN A 257 -31.17 12.07 22.33
C ASN A 257 -31.40 13.52 21.87
N PHE A 258 -32.29 14.25 22.50
CA PHE A 258 -32.59 15.65 22.19
C PHE A 258 -31.32 16.52 22.28
N VAL A 259 -30.64 16.47 23.42
CA VAL A 259 -29.43 17.26 23.65
C VAL A 259 -28.29 16.76 22.74
N SER A 260 -28.16 15.44 22.59
CA SER A 260 -27.07 14.85 21.79
C SER A 260 -27.23 15.17 20.30
N VAL A 261 -28.39 14.97 19.68
CA VAL A 261 -28.64 15.22 18.25
C VAL A 261 -28.56 16.71 17.92
N SER A 262 -29.17 17.57 18.77
CA SER A 262 -29.12 19.02 18.57
C SER A 262 -27.69 19.55 18.65
N GLY A 263 -26.90 19.14 19.65
CA GLY A 263 -25.52 19.53 19.78
C GLY A 263 -24.64 19.00 18.64
N MET A 264 -24.88 17.77 18.18
CA MET A 264 -24.11 17.13 17.10
C MET A 264 -24.30 17.81 15.74
N ILE A 265 -25.47 18.38 15.42
CA ILE A 265 -25.71 19.10 14.16
C ILE A 265 -24.71 20.26 13.99
N TYR A 266 -24.49 21.03 15.04
CA TYR A 266 -23.54 22.14 15.03
C TYR A 266 -22.08 21.65 15.04
N ARG A 267 -21.78 20.64 15.86
CA ARG A 267 -20.44 20.02 15.92
C ARG A 267 -20.00 19.43 14.59
N MET A 268 -20.88 18.73 13.86
CA MET A 268 -20.55 18.15 12.57
C MET A 268 -20.19 19.22 11.53
N LYS A 269 -20.81 20.40 11.56
CA LYS A 269 -20.42 21.50 10.67
C LYS A 269 -18.96 21.94 10.86
N GLN A 270 -18.50 22.02 12.12
CA GLN A 270 -17.16 22.48 12.44
C GLN A 270 -16.08 21.39 12.27
N ASN A 271 -16.45 20.14 12.52
CA ASN A 271 -15.51 19.05 12.70
C ASN A 271 -15.43 18.05 11.54
N ALA A 272 -16.34 18.16 10.58
CA ALA A 272 -16.49 17.19 9.50
C ALA A 272 -15.17 16.91 8.74
N ALA A 273 -14.43 17.97 8.38
CA ALA A 273 -13.15 17.82 7.66
C ALA A 273 -12.10 17.05 8.51
N GLY A 274 -12.01 17.38 9.81
CA GLY A 274 -11.09 16.67 10.71
C GLY A 274 -11.46 15.19 10.87
N LEU A 275 -12.77 14.87 10.99
CA LEU A 275 -13.25 13.49 11.08
C LEU A 275 -12.98 12.70 9.79
N ALA A 276 -13.20 13.31 8.62
CA ALA A 276 -12.87 12.72 7.34
C ALA A 276 -11.37 12.43 7.23
N SER A 277 -10.51 13.40 7.64
CA SER A 277 -9.05 13.20 7.66
C SER A 277 -8.64 12.04 8.59
N ILE A 278 -9.22 11.95 9.80
CA ILE A 278 -8.97 10.83 10.72
C ILE A 278 -9.37 9.50 10.07
N CYS A 279 -10.53 9.44 9.42
CA CYS A 279 -10.99 8.24 8.73
C CYS A 279 -10.01 7.80 7.63
N ILE A 280 -9.60 8.73 6.75
CA ILE A 280 -8.70 8.45 5.63
C ILE A 280 -7.32 8.02 6.12
N LEU A 281 -6.75 8.74 7.11
CA LEU A 281 -5.44 8.38 7.68
C LEU A 281 -5.50 7.02 8.42
N SER A 282 -6.59 6.75 9.14
CA SER A 282 -6.81 5.44 9.78
C SER A 282 -6.88 4.32 8.74
N THR A 283 -7.60 4.53 7.63
CA THR A 283 -7.66 3.57 6.53
C THR A 283 -6.27 3.35 5.92
N ALA A 284 -5.50 4.43 5.71
CA ALA A 284 -4.14 4.34 5.19
C ALA A 284 -3.23 3.52 6.13
N VAL A 285 -3.31 3.72 7.46
CA VAL A 285 -2.58 2.89 8.43
C VAL A 285 -3.00 1.43 8.32
N LEU A 286 -4.30 1.14 8.29
CA LEU A 286 -4.81 -0.22 8.23
C LEU A 286 -4.36 -0.94 6.95
N VAL A 287 -4.47 -0.29 5.79
CA VAL A 287 -4.03 -0.86 4.50
C VAL A 287 -2.51 -1.09 4.50
N THR A 288 -1.72 -0.10 4.92
CA THR A 288 -0.25 -0.24 4.95
C THR A 288 0.19 -1.33 5.91
N LEU A 289 -0.37 -1.35 7.13
CA LEU A 289 0.00 -2.34 8.15
C LEU A 289 -0.37 -3.76 7.71
N SER A 290 -1.60 -3.97 7.21
CA SER A 290 -2.04 -5.29 6.77
C SER A 290 -1.23 -5.79 5.57
N SER A 291 -0.98 -4.93 4.57
CA SER A 291 -0.24 -5.32 3.38
C SER A 291 1.23 -5.63 3.67
N CYS A 292 1.93 -4.75 4.40
CA CYS A 292 3.34 -4.95 4.73
C CYS A 292 3.57 -6.18 5.62
N LEU A 293 2.73 -6.39 6.64
CA LEU A 293 2.85 -7.56 7.50
C LEU A 293 2.55 -8.86 6.75
N SER A 294 1.55 -8.83 5.86
CA SER A 294 1.19 -10.02 5.09
C SER A 294 2.26 -10.40 4.07
N LEU A 295 2.83 -9.42 3.38
CA LEU A 295 3.93 -9.67 2.43
C LEU A 295 5.16 -10.22 3.14
N TYR A 296 5.54 -9.63 4.27
CA TYR A 296 6.70 -10.09 5.04
C TYR A 296 6.48 -11.49 5.65
N ALA A 297 5.30 -11.75 6.20
CA ALA A 297 4.99 -13.06 6.78
C ALA A 297 4.75 -14.15 5.72
N GLY A 298 4.36 -13.77 4.51
CA GLY A 298 4.08 -14.67 3.40
C GLY A 298 5.29 -14.93 2.48
N GLU A 299 6.45 -14.34 2.76
CA GLU A 299 7.62 -14.41 1.87
C GLU A 299 8.09 -15.84 1.57
N GLU A 300 8.06 -16.73 2.56
CA GLU A 300 8.44 -18.13 2.37
C GLU A 300 7.40 -18.88 1.50
N ASP A 301 6.10 -18.60 1.69
CA ASP A 301 5.05 -19.18 0.83
C ASP A 301 5.20 -18.67 -0.60
N MET A 302 5.48 -17.37 -0.78
CA MET A 302 5.71 -16.77 -2.09
C MET A 302 6.96 -17.35 -2.77
N LEU A 303 8.04 -17.54 -2.02
CA LEU A 303 9.28 -18.13 -2.51
C LEU A 303 9.07 -19.58 -2.99
N ARG A 304 8.37 -20.39 -2.19
CA ARG A 304 8.05 -21.79 -2.56
C ARG A 304 7.08 -21.88 -3.74
N ASN A 305 6.14 -20.96 -3.82
CA ASN A 305 5.22 -20.90 -4.94
C ASN A 305 5.94 -20.53 -6.24
N GLN A 306 6.91 -19.63 -6.18
CA GLN A 306 7.65 -19.15 -7.34
C GLN A 306 8.81 -20.09 -7.73
N PHE A 307 9.46 -20.69 -6.75
CA PHE A 307 10.58 -21.62 -6.91
C PHE A 307 10.27 -22.92 -6.16
N PRO A 308 9.54 -23.86 -6.80
CA PRO A 308 9.00 -25.04 -6.11
C PRO A 308 10.10 -26.01 -5.64
N ARG A 309 11.27 -25.97 -6.27
CA ARG A 309 12.42 -26.82 -5.93
C ARG A 309 13.65 -25.98 -5.59
N GLU A 310 14.69 -26.64 -5.03
CA GLU A 310 15.92 -25.92 -4.69
C GLU A 310 16.64 -25.40 -5.95
N ILE A 311 16.73 -26.24 -6.99
CA ILE A 311 17.30 -25.87 -8.29
C ILE A 311 16.18 -25.78 -9.32
N ASN A 312 16.12 -24.66 -10.04
CA ASN A 312 15.13 -24.41 -11.08
C ASN A 312 15.84 -23.98 -12.36
N ILE A 313 15.92 -24.87 -13.34
CA ILE A 313 16.63 -24.69 -14.59
C ILE A 313 15.61 -24.45 -15.72
N TYR A 314 15.89 -23.45 -16.52
CA TYR A 314 15.11 -23.06 -17.71
C TYR A 314 16.00 -23.20 -18.93
N SER A 315 15.76 -24.21 -19.73
CA SER A 315 16.50 -24.49 -20.95
C SER A 315 15.66 -24.13 -22.18
N GLN A 316 16.20 -23.30 -23.05
CA GLN A 316 15.53 -22.86 -24.27
C GLN A 316 15.79 -23.87 -25.39
N ILE A 317 14.78 -24.14 -26.22
CA ILE A 317 14.88 -25.03 -27.37
C ILE A 317 14.70 -24.23 -28.67
N PRO A 318 15.76 -23.57 -29.19
CA PRO A 318 15.67 -22.78 -30.43
C PRO A 318 15.28 -23.63 -31.65
N GLU A 319 15.75 -24.86 -31.70
CA GLU A 319 15.51 -25.79 -32.80
C GLU A 319 14.02 -26.04 -33.06
N LEU A 320 13.16 -25.97 -32.07
CA LEU A 320 11.72 -26.16 -32.24
C LEU A 320 11.03 -24.94 -32.84
N THR A 321 11.66 -23.76 -32.79
CA THR A 321 11.05 -22.49 -33.24
C THR A 321 11.72 -21.85 -34.45
N GLU A 322 13.03 -22.03 -34.64
CA GLU A 322 13.81 -21.36 -35.72
C GLU A 322 14.09 -22.25 -36.95
N ASN A 323 14.29 -23.58 -36.80
CA ASN A 323 14.82 -24.45 -37.85
C ASN A 323 13.83 -25.51 -38.37
N ALA A 324 12.57 -25.16 -38.50
CA ALA A 324 11.57 -26.14 -38.99
C ALA A 324 11.72 -26.54 -40.47
N ASP A 325 12.52 -25.80 -41.27
CA ASP A 325 12.73 -26.12 -42.69
C ASP A 325 13.82 -27.16 -42.96
N SER A 326 14.61 -27.56 -41.96
CA SER A 326 15.72 -28.50 -42.12
C SER A 326 15.50 -29.88 -41.49
N ARG A 327 14.30 -30.18 -41.02
CA ARG A 327 14.00 -31.50 -40.45
C ARG A 327 13.42 -32.42 -41.51
N THR A 328 14.17 -33.43 -41.82
CA THR A 328 13.69 -34.62 -42.51
C THR A 328 12.45 -35.15 -41.80
N GLU A 329 11.34 -35.22 -42.53
CA GLU A 329 10.13 -35.95 -42.14
C GLU A 329 10.43 -37.43 -41.92
N GLU A 330 11.12 -37.78 -40.86
CA GLU A 330 11.15 -39.15 -40.38
C GLU A 330 10.16 -39.25 -39.20
N GLN A 331 9.00 -39.77 -39.56
CA GLN A 331 7.97 -40.34 -38.72
C GLN A 331 7.57 -39.60 -37.45
N GLY A 332 6.60 -38.71 -37.57
CA GLY A 332 5.43 -38.64 -36.66
C GLY A 332 5.61 -38.04 -35.26
N THR A 333 6.80 -37.72 -34.80
CA THR A 333 6.97 -37.15 -33.44
C THR A 333 8.07 -36.11 -33.42
N VAL A 334 7.69 -34.85 -33.13
CA VAL A 334 8.65 -33.75 -32.91
C VAL A 334 9.35 -34.01 -31.59
N THR A 335 10.57 -34.56 -31.63
CA THR A 335 11.39 -34.77 -30.42
C THR A 335 12.62 -33.87 -30.47
N SER A 336 12.89 -33.19 -29.35
CA SER A 336 14.16 -32.51 -29.12
C SER A 336 15.11 -33.43 -28.40
N GLY A 337 16.39 -33.51 -28.80
CA GLY A 337 17.42 -34.21 -28.03
C GLY A 337 17.84 -33.51 -26.75
N LEU A 338 17.38 -32.27 -26.55
CA LEU A 338 17.80 -31.44 -25.41
C LEU A 338 17.43 -32.02 -24.04
N PRO A 339 16.22 -32.58 -23.78
CA PRO A 339 15.91 -33.17 -22.48
C PRO A 339 16.89 -34.25 -22.05
N ALA A 340 17.20 -35.16 -22.96
CA ALA A 340 18.18 -36.24 -22.68
C ALA A 340 19.58 -35.69 -22.38
N ALA A 341 20.02 -34.68 -23.13
CA ALA A 341 21.31 -34.03 -22.90
C ALA A 341 21.33 -33.21 -21.58
N VAL A 342 20.23 -32.60 -21.19
CA VAL A 342 20.09 -31.90 -19.90
C VAL A 342 20.18 -32.93 -18.74
N HIS A 343 19.47 -34.06 -18.85
CA HIS A 343 19.54 -35.12 -17.87
C HIS A 343 20.96 -35.71 -17.72
N GLU A 344 21.61 -36.06 -18.81
CA GLU A 344 22.97 -36.55 -18.80
C GLU A 344 23.95 -35.54 -18.15
N ALA A 345 23.78 -34.26 -18.43
CA ALA A 345 24.60 -33.23 -17.83
C ALA A 345 24.33 -33.09 -16.32
N ILE A 346 23.07 -33.12 -15.89
CA ILE A 346 22.71 -33.07 -14.46
C ILE A 346 23.27 -34.29 -13.72
N ASP A 347 23.12 -35.50 -14.25
CA ASP A 347 23.62 -36.72 -13.66
C ASP A 347 25.17 -36.71 -13.55
N THR A 348 25.84 -36.24 -14.60
CA THR A 348 27.30 -36.10 -14.62
C THR A 348 27.80 -35.11 -13.58
N LEU A 349 27.14 -33.94 -13.49
CA LEU A 349 27.45 -32.90 -12.50
C LEU A 349 27.20 -33.41 -11.08
N SER A 350 26.06 -34.05 -10.82
CA SER A 350 25.71 -34.63 -9.52
C SER A 350 26.74 -35.66 -9.07
N ALA A 351 27.10 -36.59 -9.94
CA ALA A 351 28.13 -37.58 -9.64
C ALA A 351 29.50 -36.94 -9.37
N SER A 352 29.89 -35.90 -10.14
CA SER A 352 31.21 -35.24 -10.00
C SER A 352 31.31 -34.35 -8.76
N THR A 353 30.20 -33.80 -8.28
CA THR A 353 30.13 -32.92 -7.11
C THR A 353 29.79 -33.69 -5.83
N GLY A 354 29.32 -34.93 -5.94
CA GLY A 354 28.88 -35.75 -4.81
C GLY A 354 27.52 -35.29 -4.24
N CYS A 355 26.66 -34.79 -5.11
CA CYS A 355 25.29 -34.42 -4.79
C CYS A 355 24.32 -35.49 -5.28
N GLU A 356 23.16 -35.62 -4.62
CA GLU A 356 22.04 -36.44 -5.07
C GLU A 356 20.87 -35.52 -5.46
N THR A 357 20.21 -35.84 -6.59
CA THR A 357 19.05 -35.11 -7.06
C THR A 357 17.78 -35.85 -6.69
N GLU A 358 16.80 -35.11 -6.13
CA GLU A 358 15.54 -35.69 -5.69
C GLU A 358 14.35 -34.86 -6.20
N ASN A 359 13.16 -35.45 -6.18
CA ASN A 359 11.89 -34.76 -6.45
C ASN A 359 11.86 -33.97 -7.79
N SER A 360 12.40 -34.55 -8.85
CA SER A 360 12.46 -33.94 -10.17
C SER A 360 11.06 -33.64 -10.72
N MET A 361 10.92 -32.43 -11.30
CA MET A 361 9.73 -31.94 -11.99
C MET A 361 10.16 -31.37 -13.34
N GLU A 362 9.58 -31.84 -14.40
CA GLU A 362 9.97 -31.50 -15.76
C GLU A 362 8.75 -31.21 -16.61
N PHE A 363 8.83 -30.23 -17.50
CA PHE A 363 7.73 -29.94 -18.43
C PHE A 363 8.17 -28.96 -19.52
N TYR A 364 7.45 -29.01 -20.63
CA TYR A 364 7.58 -28.02 -21.70
C TYR A 364 6.64 -26.85 -21.49
N GLN A 365 7.12 -25.66 -21.79
CA GLN A 365 6.33 -24.43 -21.69
C GLN A 365 6.63 -23.51 -22.88
N LEU A 366 5.56 -22.99 -23.51
CA LEU A 366 5.63 -21.88 -24.43
C LEU A 366 4.97 -20.66 -23.77
N SER A 367 5.65 -19.53 -23.82
CA SER A 367 5.14 -18.25 -23.28
C SER A 367 4.98 -17.24 -24.41
N LEU A 368 3.78 -16.68 -24.57
CA LEU A 368 3.45 -15.67 -25.56
C LEU A 368 2.87 -14.43 -24.88
N ALA A 369 3.47 -13.25 -25.13
CA ALA A 369 2.85 -11.98 -24.76
C ALA A 369 1.80 -11.63 -25.80
N ALA A 370 0.52 -11.64 -25.44
CA ALA A 370 -0.60 -11.47 -26.36
C ALA A 370 -1.57 -10.39 -25.90
N SER A 371 -2.31 -9.83 -26.88
CA SER A 371 -3.51 -9.05 -26.62
C SER A 371 -4.73 -9.94 -26.78
N TYR A 372 -5.69 -9.81 -25.87
CA TYR A 372 -6.95 -10.57 -25.87
C TYR A 372 -8.12 -9.67 -26.27
N GLU A 373 -8.84 -10.07 -27.30
CA GLU A 373 -10.09 -9.43 -27.74
C GLU A 373 -11.02 -10.47 -28.40
N ASN A 374 -12.26 -10.53 -28.00
CA ASN A 374 -13.31 -11.38 -28.61
C ASN A 374 -12.90 -12.86 -28.81
N ASN A 375 -12.45 -13.54 -27.75
CA ASN A 375 -11.95 -14.91 -27.76
C ASN A 375 -10.70 -15.14 -28.66
N SER A 376 -10.04 -14.09 -29.12
CA SER A 376 -8.81 -14.16 -29.91
C SER A 376 -7.63 -13.60 -29.13
N PHE A 377 -6.53 -14.35 -29.15
CA PHE A 377 -5.24 -13.97 -28.61
C PHE A 377 -4.26 -13.72 -29.75
N THR A 378 -3.67 -12.54 -29.80
CA THR A 378 -2.71 -12.18 -30.86
C THR A 378 -1.46 -11.54 -30.27
N THR A 379 -0.31 -11.90 -30.83
CA THR A 379 0.99 -11.28 -30.51
C THR A 379 1.28 -10.02 -31.32
N ALA A 380 0.38 -9.61 -32.21
CA ALA A 380 0.53 -8.40 -33.01
C ALA A 380 0.55 -7.15 -32.12
N LEU A 381 1.60 -6.32 -32.25
CA LEU A 381 1.73 -5.06 -31.55
C LEU A 381 0.70 -4.03 -32.00
N GLY A 382 0.09 -3.33 -31.07
CA GLY A 382 -0.85 -2.23 -31.37
C GLY A 382 -2.32 -2.61 -31.35
N ASN A 383 -2.69 -3.82 -31.00
CA ASN A 383 -4.09 -4.21 -30.77
C ASN A 383 -4.69 -3.53 -29.55
N LYS A 384 -5.99 -3.21 -29.64
CA LYS A 384 -6.74 -2.53 -28.55
C LYS A 384 -7.19 -3.44 -27.41
N GLY A 385 -6.87 -4.75 -27.47
CA GLY A 385 -7.27 -5.74 -26.47
C GLY A 385 -6.55 -5.58 -25.12
N SER A 386 -7.02 -6.31 -24.11
CA SER A 386 -6.33 -6.39 -22.83
C SER A 386 -5.03 -7.20 -22.96
N SER A 387 -3.96 -6.74 -22.32
CA SER A 387 -2.70 -7.49 -22.30
C SER A 387 -2.85 -8.78 -21.50
N SER A 388 -2.43 -9.90 -22.08
CA SER A 388 -2.45 -11.23 -21.46
C SER A 388 -1.13 -11.95 -21.71
N MET A 389 -0.66 -12.68 -20.70
CA MET A 389 0.43 -13.62 -20.88
C MET A 389 -0.18 -15.01 -21.09
N LEU A 390 0.09 -15.57 -22.26
CA LEU A 390 -0.31 -16.93 -22.59
C LEU A 390 0.79 -17.90 -22.18
N TYR A 391 0.41 -18.93 -21.45
CA TYR A 391 1.23 -20.11 -21.18
C TYR A 391 0.59 -21.31 -21.85
N ILE A 392 1.38 -22.05 -22.58
CA ILE A 392 0.94 -23.22 -23.32
C ILE A 392 1.79 -24.40 -22.85
N MET A 393 1.12 -25.47 -22.46
CA MET A 393 1.71 -26.69 -21.94
C MET A 393 1.12 -27.90 -22.68
N GLU A 394 1.88 -28.97 -22.82
CA GLU A 394 1.35 -30.21 -23.37
C GLU A 394 0.54 -31.01 -22.34
N LEU A 395 -0.40 -31.80 -22.83
CA LEU A 395 -1.32 -32.59 -22.00
C LEU A 395 -0.59 -33.66 -21.19
N ALA A 396 0.45 -34.27 -21.74
CA ALA A 396 1.22 -35.32 -21.06
C ALA A 396 1.87 -34.75 -19.79
N ASP A 397 2.48 -33.57 -19.86
CA ASP A 397 3.07 -32.88 -18.73
C ASP A 397 2.03 -32.45 -17.71
N TYR A 398 0.90 -31.88 -18.18
CA TYR A 398 -0.20 -31.52 -17.29
C TYR A 398 -0.73 -32.71 -16.50
N ASN A 399 -1.01 -33.83 -17.17
CA ASN A 399 -1.50 -35.05 -16.54
C ASN A 399 -0.50 -35.58 -15.51
N ARG A 400 0.80 -35.62 -15.85
CA ARG A 400 1.87 -36.05 -14.96
C ARG A 400 2.01 -35.17 -13.71
N LEU A 401 2.04 -33.85 -13.90
CA LEU A 401 2.27 -32.90 -12.82
C LEU A 401 1.10 -32.81 -11.83
N TYR A 402 -0.13 -32.91 -12.34
CA TYR A 402 -1.35 -32.76 -11.53
C TYR A 402 -2.04 -34.09 -11.19
N GLY A 403 -1.45 -35.23 -11.58
CA GLY A 403 -2.02 -36.56 -11.33
C GLY A 403 -3.40 -36.74 -11.98
N LYS A 404 -3.56 -36.17 -13.21
CA LYS A 404 -4.79 -36.23 -13.98
C LYS A 404 -4.66 -37.23 -15.14
N SER A 405 -5.79 -37.54 -15.78
CA SER A 405 -5.86 -38.46 -16.93
C SER A 405 -6.83 -37.90 -17.99
N TYR A 406 -6.64 -36.63 -18.33
CA TYR A 406 -7.40 -36.02 -19.43
C TYR A 406 -6.93 -36.58 -20.76
N GLU A 407 -7.87 -36.63 -21.71
CA GLU A 407 -7.60 -36.95 -23.12
C GLU A 407 -8.14 -35.79 -23.96
N LEU A 408 -7.38 -35.34 -24.95
CA LEU A 408 -7.74 -34.28 -25.88
C LEU A 408 -7.61 -34.76 -27.30
N GLU A 409 -8.59 -34.45 -28.14
CA GLU A 409 -8.50 -34.63 -29.60
C GLU A 409 -7.75 -33.47 -30.25
N ALA A 410 -7.33 -33.64 -31.50
CA ALA A 410 -6.68 -32.58 -32.25
C ALA A 410 -7.59 -31.33 -32.34
N GLY A 411 -7.06 -30.16 -32.00
CA GLY A 411 -7.81 -28.90 -31.95
C GLY A 411 -8.69 -28.71 -30.71
N GLU A 412 -8.53 -29.54 -29.68
CA GLU A 412 -9.10 -29.32 -28.35
C GLU A 412 -8.06 -28.78 -27.37
N ALA A 413 -8.50 -28.04 -26.37
CA ALA A 413 -7.64 -27.58 -25.27
C ALA A 413 -8.39 -27.52 -23.94
N LEU A 414 -7.64 -27.70 -22.83
CA LEU A 414 -8.12 -27.26 -21.51
C LEU A 414 -7.71 -25.80 -21.32
N PHE A 415 -8.51 -25.04 -20.60
CA PHE A 415 -8.29 -23.60 -20.44
C PHE A 415 -8.40 -23.16 -19.00
N PHE A 416 -7.45 -22.32 -18.58
CA PHE A 416 -7.50 -21.57 -17.32
C PHE A 416 -7.19 -20.10 -17.57
N THR A 417 -7.83 -19.20 -16.84
CA THR A 417 -7.45 -17.77 -16.88
C THR A 417 -7.73 -17.07 -15.56
N THR A 418 -6.87 -16.08 -15.23
CA THR A 418 -7.12 -15.10 -14.19
C THR A 418 -7.88 -13.87 -14.70
N GLY A 419 -8.01 -13.75 -16.04
CA GLY A 419 -8.67 -12.67 -16.74
C GLY A 419 -10.08 -13.01 -17.22
N THR A 420 -10.44 -12.46 -18.38
CA THR A 420 -11.75 -12.72 -18.99
C THR A 420 -11.82 -14.16 -19.52
N PRO A 421 -12.83 -14.93 -19.11
CA PRO A 421 -12.97 -16.30 -19.57
C PRO A 421 -13.31 -16.38 -21.07
N VAL A 422 -12.77 -17.38 -21.74
CA VAL A 422 -13.12 -17.77 -23.10
C VAL A 422 -14.20 -18.87 -23.03
N GLU A 423 -15.22 -18.75 -23.86
CA GLU A 423 -16.26 -19.77 -23.99
C GLU A 423 -16.29 -20.34 -25.43
N GLY A 424 -16.39 -21.65 -25.50
CA GLY A 424 -16.53 -22.38 -26.76
C GLY A 424 -15.22 -22.54 -27.51
N GLU A 425 -14.88 -21.64 -28.43
CA GLU A 425 -13.69 -21.69 -29.28
C GLU A 425 -12.78 -20.50 -29.00
N ALA A 426 -11.47 -20.76 -28.85
CA ALA A 426 -10.41 -19.77 -28.73
C ALA A 426 -9.60 -19.71 -30.03
N ASP A 427 -9.28 -18.52 -30.49
CA ASP A 427 -8.30 -18.28 -31.55
C ASP A 427 -6.98 -17.84 -30.91
N ILE A 428 -5.92 -18.62 -31.15
CA ILE A 428 -4.58 -18.31 -30.63
C ILE A 428 -3.67 -18.05 -31.85
N CYS A 429 -3.42 -16.78 -32.15
CA CYS A 429 -2.59 -16.36 -33.27
C CYS A 429 -3.02 -16.95 -34.64
N GLY A 430 -4.33 -17.14 -34.86
CA GLY A 430 -4.89 -17.73 -36.07
C GLY A 430 -5.17 -19.23 -36.00
N GLU A 431 -4.72 -19.91 -34.96
CA GLU A 431 -4.99 -21.31 -34.71
C GLU A 431 -6.18 -21.47 -33.77
N LYS A 432 -7.17 -22.28 -34.15
CA LYS A 432 -8.44 -22.43 -33.41
C LYS A 432 -8.43 -23.67 -32.56
N TYR A 433 -8.80 -23.48 -31.29
CA TYR A 433 -8.92 -24.55 -30.30
C TYR A 433 -10.31 -24.51 -29.66
N ARG A 434 -10.99 -25.67 -29.61
CA ARG A 434 -12.24 -25.85 -28.88
C ARG A 434 -11.90 -26.09 -27.41
N ILE A 435 -12.45 -25.26 -26.51
CA ILE A 435 -12.28 -25.45 -25.07
C ILE A 435 -13.15 -26.64 -24.62
N ARG A 436 -12.51 -27.75 -24.31
CA ARG A 436 -13.18 -28.96 -23.82
C ARG A 436 -13.63 -28.80 -22.39
N GLU A 437 -12.75 -28.26 -21.55
CA GLU A 437 -13.03 -28.03 -20.15
C GLU A 437 -12.29 -26.80 -19.64
N ARG A 438 -12.93 -26.09 -18.72
CA ARG A 438 -12.30 -24.99 -18.01
C ARG A 438 -11.75 -25.49 -16.68
N ILE A 439 -10.47 -25.28 -16.44
CA ILE A 439 -9.79 -25.64 -15.20
C ILE A 439 -10.07 -24.55 -14.16
N ASP A 440 -10.67 -24.91 -13.02
CA ASP A 440 -11.01 -23.96 -11.95
C ASP A 440 -9.81 -23.55 -11.10
N LYS A 441 -8.85 -24.46 -10.95
CA LYS A 441 -7.61 -24.21 -10.20
C LYS A 441 -6.43 -24.71 -11.00
N PHE A 442 -5.54 -23.78 -11.30
CA PHE A 442 -4.24 -24.06 -11.86
C PHE A 442 -3.21 -23.48 -10.90
N ASP A 443 -2.29 -24.26 -10.41
CA ASP A 443 -1.22 -23.77 -9.54
C ASP A 443 -0.14 -23.08 -10.38
N ILE A 444 -0.50 -21.88 -10.82
CA ILE A 444 0.24 -21.05 -11.78
C ILE A 444 1.61 -20.69 -11.24
N THR A 445 1.69 -20.51 -9.94
CA THR A 445 2.90 -20.01 -9.29
C THR A 445 4.08 -20.95 -9.49
N GLN A 446 3.84 -22.26 -9.62
CA GLN A 446 4.88 -23.26 -9.91
C GLN A 446 5.44 -23.17 -11.34
N LEU A 447 4.72 -22.53 -12.27
CA LEU A 447 5.10 -22.47 -13.68
C LEU A 447 5.81 -21.18 -14.07
N LEU A 448 5.62 -20.09 -13.33
CA LEU A 448 5.88 -18.76 -13.85
C LEU A 448 7.21 -18.15 -13.49
N GLY A 449 7.85 -18.60 -12.43
CA GLY A 449 9.09 -17.98 -11.94
C GLY A 449 9.02 -16.46 -11.65
N PHE A 450 7.95 -15.77 -12.11
CA PHE A 450 7.72 -14.33 -11.87
C PHE A 450 6.23 -14.01 -11.84
N ALA A 451 5.82 -13.19 -10.88
CA ALA A 451 4.51 -12.58 -10.89
C ALA A 451 4.43 -11.55 -12.02
N THR A 452 3.48 -11.70 -12.90
CA THR A 452 3.22 -10.71 -13.97
C THR A 452 2.03 -9.83 -13.60
N PRO A 453 2.11 -8.52 -13.79
CA PRO A 453 0.99 -7.62 -13.55
C PRO A 453 -0.10 -7.69 -14.63
N VAL A 454 0.02 -8.62 -15.58
CA VAL A 454 -0.94 -8.82 -16.68
C VAL A 454 -1.77 -10.07 -16.44
N ASP A 455 -2.90 -10.16 -17.12
CA ASP A 455 -3.76 -11.34 -17.06
C ASP A 455 -3.02 -12.57 -17.58
N LEU A 456 -3.29 -13.69 -16.96
CA LEU A 456 -2.71 -14.95 -17.30
C LEU A 456 -3.77 -15.86 -17.90
N SER A 457 -3.42 -16.47 -19.01
CA SER A 457 -4.22 -17.50 -19.65
C SER A 457 -3.34 -18.71 -19.93
N VAL A 458 -3.79 -19.89 -19.48
CA VAL A 458 -3.08 -21.16 -19.70
C VAL A 458 -3.91 -22.03 -20.62
N PHE A 459 -3.26 -22.55 -21.66
CA PHE A 459 -3.83 -23.54 -22.55
C PHE A 459 -3.04 -24.86 -22.39
N VAL A 460 -3.76 -25.95 -22.14
CA VAL A 460 -3.19 -27.29 -22.22
C VAL A 460 -3.61 -27.87 -23.55
N VAL A 461 -2.63 -28.15 -24.40
CA VAL A 461 -2.83 -28.64 -25.78
C VAL A 461 -2.43 -30.11 -25.91
N PRO A 462 -2.91 -30.85 -26.93
CA PRO A 462 -2.69 -32.29 -27.04
C PRO A 462 -1.22 -32.72 -26.99
N GLY A 463 -0.30 -31.96 -27.59
CA GLY A 463 1.10 -32.34 -27.62
C GLY A 463 2.07 -31.23 -28.03
N LEU A 464 3.37 -31.57 -28.05
CA LEU A 464 4.46 -30.65 -28.38
C LEU A 464 4.34 -30.08 -29.82
N GLU A 465 3.75 -30.82 -30.75
CA GLU A 465 3.50 -30.34 -32.13
C GLU A 465 2.59 -29.12 -32.18
N ASP A 466 1.53 -29.11 -31.34
CA ASP A 466 0.65 -27.98 -31.17
C ASP A 466 1.38 -26.77 -30.63
N MET A 467 2.26 -26.96 -29.65
CA MET A 467 3.08 -25.91 -29.06
C MET A 467 4.02 -25.30 -30.10
N VAL A 468 4.66 -26.14 -30.94
CA VAL A 468 5.54 -25.69 -32.02
C VAL A 468 4.75 -24.88 -33.06
N ARG A 469 3.55 -25.35 -33.46
CA ARG A 469 2.66 -24.64 -34.38
C ARG A 469 2.27 -23.26 -33.81
N LEU A 470 1.88 -23.20 -32.57
CA LEU A 470 1.52 -21.95 -31.88
C LEU A 470 2.70 -20.99 -31.70
N ALA A 471 3.91 -21.52 -31.41
CA ALA A 471 5.12 -20.69 -31.34
C ALA A 471 5.44 -20.05 -32.70
N LYS A 472 5.34 -20.79 -33.78
CA LYS A 472 5.54 -20.27 -35.15
C LYS A 472 4.47 -19.24 -35.53
N ALA A 473 3.20 -19.53 -35.28
CA ALA A 473 2.09 -18.62 -35.57
C ALA A 473 2.24 -17.30 -34.78
N GLY A 474 2.57 -17.40 -33.48
CA GLY A 474 2.81 -16.24 -32.63
C GLY A 474 4.00 -15.41 -33.11
N ASN A 475 5.13 -16.05 -33.42
CA ASN A 475 6.34 -15.37 -33.89
C ASN A 475 6.18 -14.72 -35.27
N ALA A 476 5.34 -15.27 -36.12
CA ALA A 476 5.03 -14.69 -37.43
C ALA A 476 4.30 -13.35 -37.34
N LEU A 477 3.55 -13.11 -36.26
CA LEU A 477 2.80 -11.87 -36.01
C LEU A 477 3.62 -10.80 -35.29
N ILE A 478 4.81 -11.12 -34.79
CA ILE A 478 5.68 -10.15 -34.09
C ILE A 478 6.44 -9.32 -35.15
N PRO A 479 6.23 -7.99 -35.21
CA PRO A 479 6.98 -7.12 -36.11
C PRO A 479 8.47 -7.13 -35.72
N ASP A 480 9.34 -7.11 -36.71
CA ASP A 480 10.81 -6.99 -36.54
C ASP A 480 11.52 -8.16 -35.88
N LYS A 481 10.86 -9.23 -35.48
CA LYS A 481 11.42 -10.44 -34.82
C LYS A 481 12.33 -10.10 -33.62
N ARG A 482 12.12 -8.95 -32.93
CA ARG A 482 13.02 -8.47 -31.86
C ARG A 482 12.98 -9.32 -30.59
N PHE A 483 11.85 -9.93 -30.31
CA PHE A 483 11.64 -10.75 -29.10
C PHE A 483 10.83 -12.00 -29.44
N PRO A 484 11.41 -12.97 -30.16
CA PRO A 484 10.71 -14.19 -30.52
C PRO A 484 10.39 -14.98 -29.24
N SER A 485 9.25 -15.65 -29.26
CA SER A 485 8.86 -16.57 -28.20
C SER A 485 9.45 -17.94 -28.47
N TYR A 486 9.99 -18.55 -27.44
CA TYR A 486 10.63 -19.86 -27.51
C TYR A 486 9.89 -20.88 -26.65
N ILE A 487 10.04 -22.14 -26.99
CA ILE A 487 9.66 -23.25 -26.13
C ILE A 487 10.81 -23.48 -25.15
N TYR A 488 10.46 -23.52 -23.87
CA TYR A 488 11.40 -23.84 -22.79
C TYR A 488 11.14 -25.24 -22.28
N TYR A 489 12.19 -25.94 -21.94
CA TYR A 489 12.16 -27.14 -21.13
C TYR A 489 12.57 -26.77 -19.71
N HIS A 490 11.70 -26.98 -18.77
CA HIS A 490 11.91 -26.69 -17.36
C HIS A 490 12.34 -27.97 -16.65
N THR A 491 13.42 -27.90 -15.88
CA THR A 491 13.89 -29.01 -15.06
C THR A 491 14.12 -28.47 -13.64
N PHE A 492 13.24 -28.84 -12.73
CA PHE A 492 13.26 -28.42 -11.33
C PHE A 492 13.49 -29.63 -10.44
N PHE A 493 14.41 -29.54 -9.49
CA PHE A 493 14.72 -30.63 -8.57
C PHE A 493 15.26 -30.11 -7.24
N ASP A 494 15.12 -30.94 -6.21
CA ASP A 494 15.80 -30.72 -4.94
C ASP A 494 17.18 -31.38 -5.02
N ILE A 495 18.17 -30.79 -4.33
CA ILE A 495 19.55 -31.30 -4.31
C ILE A 495 19.97 -31.53 -2.87
N ASP A 496 20.50 -32.71 -2.58
CA ASP A 496 21.09 -33.07 -1.29
C ASP A 496 22.60 -33.20 -1.42
N GLY A 497 23.32 -32.66 -0.44
CA GLY A 497 24.77 -32.65 -0.42
C GLY A 497 25.35 -31.70 0.60
N SER A 498 26.66 -31.70 0.76
CA SER A 498 27.34 -30.69 1.57
C SER A 498 27.19 -29.30 0.95
N LYS A 499 27.27 -28.26 1.74
CA LYS A 499 27.16 -26.87 1.23
C LYS A 499 28.18 -26.57 0.14
N GLU A 500 29.39 -27.12 0.27
CA GLU A 500 30.48 -26.99 -0.69
C GLU A 500 30.19 -27.71 -1.99
N ALA A 501 29.57 -28.91 -1.91
CA ALA A 501 29.17 -29.71 -3.06
C ALA A 501 28.04 -29.04 -3.85
N VAL A 502 27.01 -28.54 -3.16
CA VAL A 502 25.91 -27.82 -3.78
C VAL A 502 26.41 -26.51 -4.45
N ALA A 503 27.29 -25.75 -3.79
CA ALA A 503 27.88 -24.56 -4.39
C ALA A 503 28.72 -24.88 -5.63
N ALA A 504 29.49 -25.99 -5.61
CA ALA A 504 30.24 -26.45 -6.77
C ALA A 504 29.34 -26.88 -7.94
N PHE A 505 28.20 -27.52 -7.62
CA PHE A 505 27.19 -27.82 -8.63
C PHE A 505 26.62 -26.56 -9.28
N GLU A 506 26.21 -25.60 -8.46
CA GLU A 506 25.64 -24.32 -8.91
C GLU A 506 26.59 -23.55 -9.83
N ASP A 507 27.86 -23.40 -9.45
CA ASP A 507 28.87 -22.66 -10.22
C ASP A 507 29.12 -23.30 -11.60
N ARG A 508 29.04 -24.63 -11.70
CA ARG A 508 29.29 -25.36 -12.94
C ARG A 508 28.07 -25.53 -13.82
N ALA A 509 26.87 -25.60 -13.22
CA ALA A 509 25.61 -25.90 -13.90
C ALA A 509 25.34 -24.92 -15.06
N ALA A 510 25.62 -23.63 -14.89
CA ALA A 510 25.41 -22.59 -15.90
C ALA A 510 26.28 -22.78 -17.15
N GLY A 511 27.43 -23.45 -17.02
CA GLY A 511 28.38 -23.69 -18.13
C GLY A 511 28.28 -25.09 -18.76
N GLU A 512 27.81 -26.08 -18.02
CA GLU A 512 27.86 -27.48 -18.43
C GLU A 512 26.51 -28.05 -18.88
N ILE A 513 25.37 -27.43 -18.43
CA ILE A 513 24.04 -27.88 -18.86
C ILE A 513 23.67 -27.22 -20.20
N PRO A 514 23.32 -27.99 -21.24
CA PRO A 514 23.05 -27.46 -22.56
C PRO A 514 21.73 -26.67 -22.61
N GLY A 515 21.70 -25.63 -23.45
CA GLY A 515 20.50 -24.82 -23.68
C GLY A 515 20.03 -23.97 -22.49
N ILE A 516 20.79 -23.94 -21.39
CA ILE A 516 20.41 -23.21 -20.18
C ILE A 516 20.35 -21.70 -20.47
N THR A 517 19.25 -21.07 -20.16
CA THR A 517 19.08 -19.62 -20.25
C THR A 517 19.03 -18.97 -18.88
N ARG A 518 18.48 -19.70 -17.93
CA ARG A 518 18.37 -19.24 -16.53
C ARG A 518 18.47 -20.43 -15.56
N ILE A 519 19.14 -20.18 -14.46
CA ILE A 519 19.15 -21.05 -13.29
C ILE A 519 18.81 -20.22 -12.07
N TYR A 520 17.88 -20.70 -11.27
CA TYR A 520 17.54 -20.09 -9.99
C TYR A 520 17.75 -21.11 -8.89
N VAL A 521 18.52 -20.73 -7.91
CA VAL A 521 18.74 -21.50 -6.69
C VAL A 521 17.91 -20.88 -5.60
N ARG A 522 16.92 -21.60 -5.08
CA ARG A 522 15.95 -21.07 -4.12
C ARG A 522 16.61 -20.45 -2.89
N SER A 523 17.70 -21.05 -2.38
CA SER A 523 18.44 -20.50 -1.25
C SER A 523 19.11 -19.15 -1.55
N GLN A 524 19.54 -18.89 -2.79
CA GLN A 524 20.11 -17.60 -3.21
C GLN A 524 19.01 -16.56 -3.43
N VAL A 525 17.95 -16.93 -4.15
CA VAL A 525 16.80 -16.06 -4.41
C VAL A 525 16.10 -15.68 -3.10
N ARG A 526 16.11 -16.54 -2.09
CA ARG A 526 15.60 -16.25 -0.74
C ARG A 526 16.19 -14.97 -0.18
N ALA A 527 17.48 -14.73 -0.34
CA ALA A 527 18.11 -13.50 0.14
C ALA A 527 17.53 -12.26 -0.54
N GLU A 528 17.28 -12.30 -1.84
CA GLU A 528 16.66 -11.20 -2.60
C GLU A 528 15.20 -10.95 -2.16
N PHE A 529 14.45 -12.01 -1.85
CA PHE A 529 13.09 -11.91 -1.30
C PHE A 529 13.09 -11.22 0.06
N TYR A 530 13.96 -11.63 0.99
CA TYR A 530 14.11 -10.97 2.28
C TYR A 530 14.52 -9.50 2.14
N GLU A 531 15.41 -9.19 1.20
CA GLU A 531 15.80 -7.80 0.92
C GLU A 531 14.60 -6.96 0.45
N LEU A 532 13.81 -7.46 -0.50
CA LEU A 532 12.66 -6.75 -1.04
C LEU A 532 11.55 -6.58 0.02
N TYR A 533 11.06 -7.69 0.58
CA TYR A 533 9.90 -7.65 1.48
C TYR A 533 10.25 -7.09 2.85
N GLY A 534 11.46 -7.31 3.35
CA GLY A 534 11.98 -6.67 4.54
C GLY A 534 12.11 -5.16 4.39
N SER A 535 12.54 -4.69 3.22
CA SER A 535 12.60 -3.25 2.90
C SER A 535 11.19 -2.64 2.78
N ILE A 536 10.23 -3.34 2.19
CA ILE A 536 8.82 -2.91 2.11
C ILE A 536 8.23 -2.80 3.52
N LEU A 537 8.47 -3.77 4.40
CA LEU A 537 8.02 -3.72 5.80
C LEU A 537 8.63 -2.52 6.52
N PHE A 538 9.94 -2.31 6.36
CA PHE A 538 10.65 -1.18 6.96
C PHE A 538 10.05 0.17 6.53
N VAL A 539 9.87 0.37 5.23
CA VAL A 539 9.24 1.58 4.67
C VAL A 539 7.81 1.74 5.19
N GLY A 540 7.05 0.63 5.25
CA GLY A 540 5.69 0.61 5.78
C GLY A 540 5.61 1.08 7.24
N ILE A 541 6.57 0.73 8.09
CA ILE A 541 6.64 1.19 9.48
C ILE A 541 6.75 2.72 9.53
N PHE A 542 7.53 3.35 8.67
CA PHE A 542 7.62 4.82 8.63
C PHE A 542 6.30 5.47 8.22
N PHE A 543 5.61 4.94 7.22
CA PHE A 543 4.27 5.45 6.85
C PHE A 543 3.26 5.26 7.97
N ILE A 544 3.29 4.12 8.68
CA ILE A 544 2.42 3.88 9.83
C ILE A 544 2.67 4.91 10.93
N ILE A 545 3.94 5.17 11.29
CA ILE A 545 4.32 6.18 12.29
C ILE A 545 3.85 7.57 11.84
N LEU A 546 4.06 7.92 10.58
CA LEU A 546 3.67 9.21 10.00
C LEU A 546 2.15 9.43 10.07
N PHE A 547 1.36 8.49 9.56
CA PHE A 547 -0.09 8.58 9.52
C PHE A 547 -0.72 8.47 10.92
N LEU A 548 -0.17 7.61 11.79
CA LEU A 548 -0.61 7.50 13.18
C LEU A 548 -0.35 8.81 13.93
N THR A 549 0.81 9.41 13.76
CA THR A 549 1.15 10.70 14.37
C THR A 549 0.19 11.79 13.90
N ALA A 550 -0.06 11.87 12.60
CA ALA A 550 -1.03 12.81 12.04
C ALA A 550 -2.43 12.60 12.64
N THR A 551 -2.89 11.35 12.72
CA THR A 551 -4.17 10.98 13.30
C THR A 551 -4.27 11.41 14.77
N VAL A 552 -3.27 11.08 15.57
CA VAL A 552 -3.21 11.45 17.00
C VAL A 552 -3.26 12.96 17.20
N LEU A 553 -2.53 13.71 16.39
CA LEU A 553 -2.48 15.18 16.47
C LEU A 553 -3.80 15.81 16.06
N ILE A 554 -4.42 15.33 14.99
CA ILE A 554 -5.75 15.83 14.57
C ILE A 554 -6.76 15.58 15.69
N ILE A 555 -6.76 14.39 16.27
CA ILE A 555 -7.61 14.01 17.40
C ILE A 555 -7.36 14.94 18.60
N TYR A 556 -6.11 15.09 18.99
CA TYR A 556 -5.71 15.87 20.17
C TYR A 556 -6.13 17.33 20.07
N TYR A 557 -5.76 18.00 18.97
CA TYR A 557 -6.09 19.41 18.79
C TYR A 557 -7.59 19.64 18.65
N LYS A 558 -8.28 18.74 17.98
CA LYS A 558 -9.73 18.76 17.87
C LYS A 558 -10.38 18.68 19.25
N GLN A 559 -9.98 17.75 20.10
CA GLN A 559 -10.56 17.61 21.43
C GLN A 559 -10.29 18.80 22.35
N ILE A 560 -9.09 19.39 22.28
CA ILE A 560 -8.81 20.60 23.03
C ILE A 560 -9.74 21.74 22.62
N THR A 561 -9.95 21.95 21.31
CA THR A 561 -10.84 23.01 20.84
C THR A 561 -12.27 22.76 21.28
N GLU A 562 -12.78 21.56 21.07
CA GLU A 562 -14.12 21.18 21.51
C GLU A 562 -14.29 21.33 23.03
N GLY A 563 -13.26 21.00 23.83
CA GLY A 563 -13.31 21.14 25.26
C GLY A 563 -13.53 22.57 25.73
N TYR A 564 -12.88 23.56 25.09
CA TYR A 564 -13.09 24.97 25.43
C TYR A 564 -14.45 25.50 24.96
N ASP A 565 -14.90 25.11 23.77
CA ASP A 565 -16.22 25.51 23.25
C ASP A 565 -17.36 24.90 24.09
N ASP A 566 -17.20 23.68 24.53
CA ASP A 566 -18.18 22.95 25.34
C ASP A 566 -18.23 23.43 26.78
N ARG A 567 -17.13 23.90 27.36
CA ARG A 567 -17.11 24.47 28.69
C ARG A 567 -18.16 25.58 28.87
N GLU A 568 -18.22 26.49 27.91
CA GLU A 568 -19.20 27.60 27.94
C GLU A 568 -20.64 27.07 27.77
N ARG A 569 -20.86 26.13 26.85
CA ARG A 569 -22.19 25.54 26.59
C ARG A 569 -22.70 24.73 27.77
N PHE A 570 -21.89 23.90 28.39
CA PHE A 570 -22.29 23.11 29.54
C PHE A 570 -22.49 23.94 30.80
N GLY A 571 -21.70 25.01 31.00
CA GLY A 571 -21.95 25.97 32.05
C GLY A 571 -23.31 26.67 31.95
N ILE A 572 -23.81 26.88 30.72
CA ILE A 572 -25.18 27.39 30.49
C ILE A 572 -26.22 26.29 30.81
N MET A 573 -25.99 25.06 30.40
CA MET A 573 -26.91 23.92 30.65
C MET A 573 -27.07 23.60 32.15
N GLU A 574 -25.99 23.70 32.94
CA GLU A 574 -26.04 23.57 34.39
C GLU A 574 -26.88 24.68 35.03
N LYS A 575 -26.76 25.93 34.54
CA LYS A 575 -27.58 27.05 35.00
C LYS A 575 -29.08 26.90 34.66
N VAL A 576 -29.40 26.13 33.60
CA VAL A 576 -30.79 25.84 33.19
C VAL A 576 -31.35 24.62 33.95
N GLY A 577 -30.54 23.95 34.80
CA GLY A 577 -31.01 22.88 35.70
C GLY A 577 -30.56 21.45 35.36
N MET A 578 -29.66 21.24 34.40
CA MET A 578 -29.06 19.93 34.18
C MET A 578 -28.10 19.57 35.32
N SER A 579 -28.21 18.34 35.82
CA SER A 579 -27.28 17.84 36.82
C SER A 579 -25.89 17.57 36.22
N ALA A 580 -24.82 17.74 36.97
CA ALA A 580 -23.45 17.45 36.55
C ALA A 580 -23.28 16.01 36.02
N LYS A 581 -24.09 15.04 36.51
CA LYS A 581 -24.08 13.64 36.08
C LYS A 581 -24.68 13.47 34.69
N GLU A 582 -25.76 14.17 34.38
CA GLU A 582 -26.40 14.19 33.05
C GLU A 582 -25.51 14.89 32.02
N VAL A 583 -24.89 16.01 32.40
CA VAL A 583 -23.89 16.70 31.59
C VAL A 583 -22.75 15.76 31.24
N LYS A 584 -22.15 15.10 32.23
CA LYS A 584 -21.06 14.14 32.01
C LYS A 584 -21.46 12.98 31.09
N ARG A 585 -22.65 12.43 31.25
CA ARG A 585 -23.18 11.32 30.41
C ARG A 585 -23.39 11.76 28.96
N THR A 586 -23.95 12.95 28.76
CA THR A 586 -24.17 13.54 27.44
C THR A 586 -22.86 13.79 26.72
N ILE A 587 -21.87 14.38 27.41
CA ILE A 587 -20.51 14.62 26.90
C ILE A 587 -19.89 13.29 26.45
N THR A 588 -19.87 12.30 27.35
CA THR A 588 -19.24 11.00 27.05
C THR A 588 -19.83 10.38 25.80
N ARG A 589 -21.16 10.42 25.66
CA ARG A 589 -21.88 9.83 24.52
C ARG A 589 -21.54 10.56 23.21
N GLN A 590 -21.51 11.90 23.23
CA GLN A 590 -21.15 12.71 22.07
C GLN A 590 -19.69 12.49 21.65
N VAL A 591 -18.76 12.50 22.61
CA VAL A 591 -17.34 12.26 22.36
C VAL A 591 -17.12 10.86 21.78
N LEU A 592 -17.76 9.84 22.33
CA LEU A 592 -17.68 8.47 21.80
C LEU A 592 -18.15 8.40 20.35
N MET A 593 -19.32 8.95 20.03
CA MET A 593 -19.84 8.94 18.65
C MET A 593 -18.87 9.61 17.67
N VAL A 594 -18.39 10.82 18.03
CA VAL A 594 -17.46 11.59 17.18
C VAL A 594 -16.14 10.84 16.99
N PHE A 595 -15.69 10.11 18.01
CA PHE A 595 -14.41 9.44 17.99
C PHE A 595 -14.43 8.13 17.21
N PHE A 596 -15.45 7.29 17.44
CA PHE A 596 -15.50 5.95 16.84
C PHE A 596 -16.12 5.91 15.45
N LEU A 597 -16.84 6.95 15.04
CA LEU A 597 -17.40 7.02 13.68
C LEU A 597 -16.33 6.96 12.58
N PRO A 598 -15.22 7.74 12.64
CA PRO A 598 -14.15 7.64 11.66
C PRO A 598 -13.48 6.26 11.64
N LEU A 599 -13.26 5.65 12.80
CA LEU A 599 -12.67 4.31 12.91
C LEU A 599 -13.59 3.26 12.30
N GLY A 600 -14.88 3.30 12.61
CA GLY A 600 -15.87 2.38 12.01
C GLY A 600 -15.91 2.50 10.48
N MET A 601 -15.87 3.71 9.94
CA MET A 601 -15.80 3.92 8.50
C MET A 601 -14.47 3.43 7.91
N ALA A 602 -13.34 3.59 8.60
CA ALA A 602 -12.06 3.06 8.15
C ALA A 602 -12.07 1.52 8.07
N VAL A 603 -12.71 0.85 9.02
CA VAL A 603 -12.90 -0.61 8.99
C VAL A 603 -13.78 -1.02 7.81
N ILE A 604 -14.85 -0.26 7.51
CA ILE A 604 -15.68 -0.50 6.32
C ILE A 604 -14.86 -0.32 5.04
N HIS A 605 -14.05 0.75 4.95
CA HIS A 605 -13.22 1.01 3.78
C HIS A 605 -12.25 -0.15 3.51
N ILE A 606 -11.54 -0.64 4.54
CA ILE A 606 -10.61 -1.77 4.34
C ILE A 606 -11.36 -3.07 4.01
N ALA A 607 -12.53 -3.31 4.61
CA ALA A 607 -13.33 -4.50 4.31
C ALA A 607 -13.80 -4.52 2.86
N VAL A 608 -14.23 -3.37 2.32
CA VAL A 608 -14.63 -3.26 0.91
C VAL A 608 -13.42 -3.32 -0.04
N ALA A 609 -12.28 -2.74 0.36
CA ALA A 609 -11.06 -2.78 -0.43
C ALA A 609 -10.37 -4.16 -0.40
N PHE A 610 -10.71 -5.03 0.56
CA PHE A 610 -10.04 -6.32 0.77
C PHE A 610 -9.96 -7.20 -0.49
N PRO A 611 -11.03 -7.44 -1.26
CA PRO A 611 -10.94 -8.25 -2.48
C PRO A 611 -9.99 -7.64 -3.53
N GLN A 612 -9.98 -6.31 -3.69
CA GLN A 612 -9.08 -5.63 -4.61
C GLN A 612 -7.63 -5.75 -4.12
N LEU A 613 -7.39 -5.57 -2.83
CA LEU A 613 -6.06 -5.73 -2.23
C LEU A 613 -5.54 -7.16 -2.38
N CYS A 614 -6.38 -8.19 -2.19
CA CYS A 614 -6.01 -9.58 -2.44
C CYS A 614 -5.49 -9.77 -3.88
N LYS A 615 -6.19 -9.20 -4.88
CA LYS A 615 -5.77 -9.27 -6.28
C LYS A 615 -4.47 -8.50 -6.54
N MET A 616 -4.27 -7.36 -5.88
CA MET A 616 -3.00 -6.64 -5.95
C MET A 616 -1.83 -7.43 -5.34
N MET A 617 -2.09 -8.20 -4.27
CA MET A 617 -1.06 -9.03 -3.63
C MET A 617 -0.59 -10.17 -4.55
N THR A 618 -1.43 -10.65 -5.49
CA THR A 618 -1.00 -11.67 -6.46
C THR A 618 0.10 -11.17 -7.40
N VAL A 619 0.21 -9.85 -7.63
CA VAL A 619 1.34 -9.24 -8.36
C VAL A 619 2.68 -9.54 -7.67
N PHE A 620 2.66 -9.73 -6.37
CA PHE A 620 3.82 -10.13 -5.56
C PHE A 620 3.89 -11.65 -5.32
N SER A 621 3.19 -12.45 -6.10
CA SER A 621 3.07 -13.92 -5.93
C SER A 621 2.41 -14.36 -4.62
N MET A 622 1.75 -13.45 -3.91
CA MET A 622 1.01 -13.76 -2.69
C MET A 622 -0.41 -14.22 -3.03
N THR A 623 -0.62 -15.52 -3.06
CA THR A 623 -1.92 -16.15 -3.39
C THR A 623 -2.72 -16.54 -2.15
N ASN A 624 -2.11 -16.54 -0.96
CA ASN A 624 -2.73 -16.94 0.29
C ASN A 624 -3.64 -15.84 0.86
N ALA A 625 -4.88 -15.74 0.36
CA ALA A 625 -5.87 -14.78 0.84
C ALA A 625 -6.23 -14.99 2.33
N GLY A 626 -6.12 -16.22 2.84
CA GLY A 626 -6.36 -16.55 4.26
C GLY A 626 -5.33 -15.87 5.17
N LEU A 627 -4.05 -15.94 4.81
CA LEU A 627 -2.98 -15.24 5.53
C LEU A 627 -3.20 -13.72 5.52
N PHE A 628 -3.55 -13.15 4.37
CA PHE A 628 -3.86 -11.73 4.25
C PHE A 628 -5.06 -11.33 5.12
N ALA A 629 -6.11 -12.15 5.20
CA ALA A 629 -7.27 -11.91 6.06
C ALA A 629 -6.88 -11.89 7.55
N VAL A 630 -6.07 -12.85 8.00
CA VAL A 630 -5.58 -12.92 9.38
C VAL A 630 -4.80 -11.64 9.75
N PHE A 631 -3.85 -11.22 8.92
CA PHE A 631 -3.08 -10.00 9.18
C PHE A 631 -3.92 -8.72 9.05
N THR A 632 -4.95 -8.70 8.21
CA THR A 632 -5.91 -7.59 8.14
C THR A 632 -6.70 -7.47 9.43
N ILE A 633 -7.24 -8.58 9.96
CA ILE A 633 -7.94 -8.59 11.25
C ILE A 633 -7.02 -8.18 12.39
N LEU A 634 -5.80 -8.73 12.43
CA LEU A 634 -4.80 -8.37 13.43
C LEU A 634 -4.45 -6.87 13.38
N SER A 635 -4.30 -6.31 12.18
CA SER A 635 -4.05 -4.89 11.98
C SER A 635 -5.19 -4.01 12.50
N VAL A 636 -6.45 -4.41 12.24
CA VAL A 636 -7.64 -3.72 12.78
C VAL A 636 -7.64 -3.76 14.32
N LEU A 637 -7.33 -4.90 14.92
CA LEU A 637 -7.27 -5.05 16.38
C LEU A 637 -6.15 -4.22 16.99
N LEU A 638 -4.93 -4.29 16.46
CA LEU A 638 -3.77 -3.52 16.95
C LEU A 638 -4.00 -2.01 16.82
N PHE A 639 -4.48 -1.56 15.65
CA PHE A 639 -4.81 -0.16 15.46
C PHE A 639 -5.96 0.29 16.36
N GLY A 640 -7.00 -0.53 16.52
CA GLY A 640 -8.11 -0.28 17.42
C GLY A 640 -7.66 -0.10 18.88
N LEU A 641 -6.72 -0.92 19.37
CA LEU A 641 -6.13 -0.79 20.69
C LEU A 641 -5.33 0.51 20.84
N ALA A 642 -4.49 0.85 19.86
CA ALA A 642 -3.74 2.11 19.83
C ALA A 642 -4.70 3.31 19.81
N TYR A 643 -5.76 3.26 19.01
CA TYR A 643 -6.80 4.28 18.91
C TYR A 643 -7.56 4.46 20.23
N LEU A 644 -7.90 3.37 20.92
CA LEU A 644 -8.50 3.39 22.27
C LEU A 644 -7.58 4.04 23.31
N LEU A 645 -6.26 3.77 23.24
CA LEU A 645 -5.27 4.40 24.11
C LEU A 645 -5.26 5.92 23.90
N VAL A 646 -5.18 6.35 22.64
CA VAL A 646 -5.24 7.78 22.27
C VAL A 646 -6.52 8.42 22.77
N TYR A 647 -7.66 7.76 22.57
CA TYR A 647 -8.95 8.22 23.10
C TYR A 647 -8.90 8.42 24.63
N ARG A 648 -8.42 7.45 25.39
CA ARG A 648 -8.35 7.56 26.86
C ARG A 648 -7.48 8.72 27.33
N LEU A 649 -6.33 8.93 26.67
CA LEU A 649 -5.40 10.01 27.01
C LEU A 649 -6.01 11.40 26.69
N THR A 650 -6.60 11.53 25.52
CA THR A 650 -7.17 12.81 25.07
C THR A 650 -8.48 13.14 25.78
N ALA A 651 -9.32 12.15 26.09
CA ALA A 651 -10.55 12.33 26.83
C ALA A 651 -10.27 12.86 28.28
N ARG A 652 -9.20 12.43 28.94
CA ARG A 652 -8.80 12.98 30.24
C ARG A 652 -8.51 14.47 30.17
N THR A 653 -7.79 14.91 29.13
CA THR A 653 -7.48 16.32 28.90
C THR A 653 -8.74 17.13 28.60
N TYR A 654 -9.65 16.60 27.78
CA TYR A 654 -10.94 17.20 27.49
C TYR A 654 -11.79 17.43 28.76
N PHE A 655 -11.98 16.37 29.57
CA PHE A 655 -12.75 16.49 30.82
C PHE A 655 -12.15 17.49 31.79
N LYS A 656 -10.82 17.56 31.89
CA LYS A 656 -10.15 18.58 32.72
C LYS A 656 -10.45 20.01 32.25
N ILE A 657 -10.53 20.23 30.94
CA ILE A 657 -10.84 21.57 30.37
C ILE A 657 -12.30 21.94 30.61
N VAL A 658 -13.23 20.99 30.47
CA VAL A 658 -14.67 21.27 30.63
C VAL A 658 -15.04 21.48 32.10
N GLN A 659 -14.35 20.83 33.04
CA GLN A 659 -14.63 20.95 34.48
C GLN A 659 -13.89 22.11 35.16
N SER A 660 -12.83 22.68 34.55
CA SER A 660 -12.11 23.86 35.06
C SER A 660 -12.81 25.17 34.70
#